data_dcf58584802a0bde56278532a32c8c5a
#
_entry.id   dcf58584802a0bde56278532a32c8c5a
#
_cell.length_a   1.000
_cell.length_b   1.000
_cell.length_c   1.000
_cell.angle_alpha   90.00
_cell.angle_beta   90.00
_cell.angle_gamma   90.00
#
_symmetry.space_group_name_H-M   'P 1'
#
loop_
_entity.id
_entity.type
_entity.pdbx_description
1 polymer ?
#
loop_
_entity_poly.entity_id
_entity_poly.type
_entity_poly.pdbx_seq_one_letter_code
_entity_poly.pdbx_strand_id
1 'polypeptide(L)'
;MPHHHLRIPTPAPTAPPPPRRGRLPFPDAPTAPAPIEVTTRCLTQGGRPWFPVSGEFHYSRYPAQNWEEELLKMKAGGITAVASYIIWIHHEETENRIRFDGDRDLRRFARLCARHGLDFIPRIGPWSHAEVRNGGLPDWVLARTTATRTDDPAYLAAVRPWFQAIAVQLHHLDRANGGPIVAIQIENELYDRPGHLRTLKRMAQEAGLTAPLWTSTAWGGVQLPDDELLPLYGGYSEAFWTEADGGWPDTCRKHFFYTHQRDDEGIGADLRPTTVRGADPGTQNAYAAKFPWATCELGGGMAVAYHRRPRVDAADIAALALTKIGCGSVWQGYYMFHGGTNPTGERTTLQESHATGYPNDLPVLTYDFQAPLGEHGQYRPSYDELRLQHLLLADFGETIAPMQSVLPADGPRDQHDRETLRWAVRTDGSASGFLFVTNHQPHEPLPDHPDTSFTVAFPDAPPLTLPSTPVTVPAGAYFCWPLRLDVADLRLDWATAQPVCKVEDNDGRTVLVLAATDGIDPELALDARTVTRVTTPSGRPAPVTDGDRILITGLVPGTDALVEVETGEGARVALLVLDATTARTAYRGEAWGAERLVLCPEGVVFDKEEARIQARTTPPTPPTASLSVLPSPDHPPKARGATLKESQDGALTRYTLTPDKNSPALSTPAPTPTPTPTLTQLRKAGPPPTPRTGVLGRASAPDDEHYDKTAAVYRLDIPQSQATATTATTATATATTLLRLHWTGDVARAYMGEELVADQFFTGAPWDIALNRLPPGSPLTIKILPLAADARIHLPVTPPPPTAAEIHRAEWITPHTWSLTTR
;
A
#
# COMPACT_ATOMS: atom_id res chain seq x y z
N MET A 1 23.93 -8.04 -29.61
CA MET A 1 22.63 -8.37 -29.02
C MET A 1 22.85 -8.57 -27.53
N PRO A 2 22.18 -7.84 -26.65
CA PRO A 2 22.33 -8.01 -25.20
C PRO A 2 21.62 -9.30 -24.79
N HIS A 3 22.33 -10.41 -24.72
CA HIS A 3 21.86 -11.63 -24.07
C HIS A 3 22.22 -11.56 -22.60
N HIS A 4 21.19 -11.52 -21.75
CA HIS A 4 21.34 -11.52 -20.31
C HIS A 4 21.44 -12.97 -19.80
N HIS A 5 22.55 -13.33 -19.16
CA HIS A 5 22.80 -14.67 -18.66
C HIS A 5 22.85 -14.70 -17.13
N LEU A 6 22.14 -15.64 -16.52
CA LEU A 6 22.22 -15.92 -15.09
C LEU A 6 22.42 -17.41 -14.85
N ARG A 7 23.49 -17.76 -14.16
CA ARG A 7 23.68 -19.10 -13.66
C ARG A 7 23.20 -19.19 -12.21
N ILE A 8 22.22 -20.04 -11.99
CA ILE A 8 21.77 -20.34 -10.63
C ILE A 8 22.88 -21.16 -9.96
N PRO A 9 23.41 -20.72 -8.78
CA PRO A 9 24.43 -21.49 -8.09
C PRO A 9 23.88 -22.86 -7.69
N THR A 10 24.68 -23.90 -7.88
CA THR A 10 24.35 -25.21 -7.32
C THR A 10 24.20 -25.06 -5.81
N PRO A 11 23.09 -25.51 -5.19
CA PRO A 11 22.96 -25.52 -3.74
C PRO A 11 24.23 -26.17 -3.16
N ALA A 12 24.85 -25.50 -2.18
CA ALA A 12 25.97 -26.11 -1.48
C ALA A 12 25.55 -27.50 -1.00
N PRO A 13 26.44 -28.55 -1.14
CA PRO A 13 26.08 -29.93 -0.78
C PRO A 13 25.72 -30.13 0.69
N THR A 14 25.98 -29.18 1.55
CA THR A 14 25.39 -29.07 2.86
C THR A 14 23.97 -28.49 2.69
N ALA A 15 22.97 -29.33 2.97
CA ALA A 15 21.63 -28.81 3.19
C ALA A 15 21.73 -27.50 4.01
N PRO A 16 21.10 -26.39 3.59
CA PRO A 16 21.11 -25.19 4.40
C PRO A 16 20.75 -25.62 5.82
N PRO A 17 21.42 -25.09 6.85
CA PRO A 17 21.13 -25.47 8.22
C PRO A 17 19.62 -25.40 8.38
N PRO A 18 18.99 -26.43 8.99
CA PRO A 18 17.53 -26.45 9.11
C PRO A 18 17.13 -25.09 9.62
N PRO A 19 16.09 -24.48 9.01
CA PRO A 19 15.67 -23.14 9.39
C PRO A 19 15.69 -23.09 10.92
N ARG A 20 16.54 -22.25 11.49
CA ARG A 20 16.56 -22.08 12.93
C ARG A 20 15.14 -21.64 13.26
N ARG A 21 14.38 -22.50 13.94
CA ARG A 21 13.19 -22.04 14.66
C ARG A 21 13.70 -20.90 15.50
N GLY A 22 13.30 -19.68 15.10
CA GLY A 22 13.90 -18.50 15.68
C GLY A 22 13.78 -18.62 17.19
N ARG A 23 14.84 -18.32 17.93
CA ARG A 23 14.82 -18.23 19.40
C ARG A 23 14.01 -17.03 19.89
N LEU A 24 13.17 -16.47 19.01
CA LEU A 24 12.14 -15.54 19.44
C LEU A 24 11.25 -16.36 20.38
N PRO A 25 11.18 -16.03 21.69
CA PRO A 25 10.28 -16.74 22.57
C PRO A 25 8.85 -16.44 22.11
N PHE A 26 8.32 -17.36 21.31
CA PHE A 26 6.93 -17.31 20.91
C PHE A 26 6.08 -17.79 22.07
N PRO A 27 5.20 -16.95 22.62
CA PRO A 27 4.22 -17.41 23.60
C PRO A 27 3.13 -18.26 22.96
N ASP A 28 3.12 -18.47 21.64
CA ASP A 28 2.18 -19.40 21.01
C ASP A 28 2.43 -20.79 21.60
N ALA A 29 1.49 -21.23 22.39
CA ALA A 29 1.49 -22.57 22.89
C ALA A 29 1.60 -23.56 21.70
N PRO A 30 2.28 -24.71 21.85
CA PRO A 30 2.33 -25.76 20.83
C PRO A 30 0.95 -26.22 20.33
N THR A 31 -0.10 -25.82 21.02
CA THR A 31 -1.52 -26.12 20.74
C THR A 31 -2.22 -25.01 19.97
N ALA A 32 -1.57 -23.88 19.67
CA ALA A 32 -2.18 -22.83 18.85
C ALA A 32 -2.47 -23.36 17.43
N PRO A 33 -3.67 -23.13 16.88
CA PRO A 33 -3.94 -23.49 15.50
C PRO A 33 -3.02 -22.66 14.58
N ALA A 34 -2.27 -23.35 13.72
CA ALA A 34 -1.35 -22.75 12.75
C ALA A 34 -0.34 -21.75 13.38
N PRO A 35 0.63 -22.25 14.18
CA PRO A 35 1.65 -21.39 14.80
C PRO A 35 2.47 -20.64 13.75
N ILE A 36 2.84 -19.41 14.08
CA ILE A 36 3.74 -18.59 13.25
C ILE A 36 5.17 -18.80 13.74
N GLU A 37 6.08 -19.09 12.80
CA GLU A 37 7.50 -19.30 13.09
C GLU A 37 8.37 -18.48 12.15
N VAL A 38 9.59 -18.16 12.57
CA VAL A 38 10.58 -17.46 11.76
C VAL A 38 11.67 -18.42 11.36
N THR A 39 11.96 -18.51 10.08
CA THR A 39 13.15 -19.18 9.56
C THR A 39 14.16 -18.15 9.09
N THR A 40 15.37 -18.60 8.69
CA THR A 40 16.34 -17.68 8.08
C THR A 40 15.92 -17.20 6.69
N ARG A 41 14.93 -17.84 6.06
CA ARG A 41 14.51 -17.56 4.69
C ARG A 41 13.14 -16.92 4.58
N CYS A 42 12.17 -17.39 5.37
CA CYS A 42 10.79 -16.92 5.31
C CYS A 42 10.10 -17.06 6.66
N LEU A 43 8.91 -16.53 6.77
CA LEU A 43 7.96 -16.84 7.82
C LEU A 43 7.19 -18.10 7.46
N THR A 44 6.70 -18.83 8.46
CA THR A 44 5.80 -19.96 8.26
C THR A 44 4.57 -19.80 9.14
N GLN A 45 3.45 -20.34 8.65
CA GLN A 45 2.20 -20.42 9.38
C GLN A 45 1.68 -21.87 9.32
N GLY A 46 1.58 -22.53 10.48
CA GLY A 46 1.23 -23.96 10.53
C GLY A 46 2.25 -24.84 9.81
N GLY A 47 3.53 -24.46 9.79
CA GLY A 47 4.60 -25.19 9.12
C GLY A 47 4.71 -24.94 7.61
N ARG A 48 3.77 -24.21 6.99
CA ARG A 48 3.81 -23.84 5.56
C ARG A 48 4.41 -22.44 5.40
N PRO A 49 5.19 -22.17 4.33
CA PRO A 49 5.68 -20.84 4.05
C PRO A 49 4.54 -19.82 4.01
N TRP A 50 4.77 -18.66 4.61
CA TRP A 50 3.77 -17.59 4.69
C TRP A 50 4.36 -16.27 4.21
N PHE A 51 3.68 -15.62 3.28
CA PHE A 51 4.05 -14.35 2.72
C PHE A 51 3.00 -13.29 3.11
N PRO A 52 3.13 -12.61 4.27
CA PRO A 52 2.19 -11.57 4.66
C PRO A 52 2.29 -10.34 3.78
N VAL A 53 1.13 -9.72 3.53
CA VAL A 53 1.00 -8.39 2.94
C VAL A 53 0.32 -7.49 3.96
N SER A 54 1.07 -6.54 4.53
CA SER A 54 0.54 -5.64 5.55
C SER A 54 0.40 -4.21 5.04
N GLY A 55 -0.67 -3.55 5.47
CA GLY A 55 -0.93 -2.15 5.18
C GLY A 55 -1.11 -1.34 6.46
N GLU A 56 -0.40 -0.20 6.57
CA GLU A 56 -0.57 0.70 7.69
C GLU A 56 -1.85 1.52 7.53
N PHE A 57 -2.68 1.49 8.58
CA PHE A 57 -3.91 2.26 8.72
C PHE A 57 -4.02 2.78 10.16
N HIS A 58 -3.79 4.05 10.38
CA HIS A 58 -3.90 4.65 11.71
C HIS A 58 -5.37 4.88 12.07
N TYR A 59 -5.97 3.94 12.82
CA TYR A 59 -7.38 4.00 13.18
C TYR A 59 -7.77 5.31 13.87
N SER A 60 -6.88 5.88 14.69
CA SER A 60 -7.14 7.15 15.40
C SER A 60 -7.11 8.40 14.51
N ARG A 61 -6.77 8.25 13.23
CA ARG A 61 -6.83 9.29 12.19
C ARG A 61 -8.04 9.14 11.26
N TYR A 62 -8.97 8.23 11.57
CA TYR A 62 -10.13 7.98 10.71
C TYR A 62 -11.40 7.74 11.52
N PRO A 63 -12.59 8.22 11.06
CA PRO A 63 -13.85 8.05 11.79
C PRO A 63 -14.21 6.59 12.02
N ALA A 64 -14.48 6.22 13.28
CA ALA A 64 -14.73 4.84 13.68
C ALA A 64 -15.94 4.19 12.99
N GLN A 65 -16.96 4.97 12.60
CA GLN A 65 -18.12 4.45 11.88
C GLN A 65 -17.76 3.92 10.48
N ASN A 66 -16.63 4.33 9.91
CA ASN A 66 -16.20 3.94 8.56
C ASN A 66 -15.08 2.87 8.56
N TRP A 67 -14.51 2.49 9.71
CA TRP A 67 -13.40 1.52 9.77
C TRP A 67 -13.72 0.22 9.06
N GLU A 68 -14.92 -0.31 9.23
CA GLU A 68 -15.31 -1.59 8.66
C GLU A 68 -15.24 -1.58 7.13
N GLU A 69 -15.75 -0.52 6.51
CA GLU A 69 -15.70 -0.34 5.06
C GLU A 69 -14.27 -0.22 4.55
N GLU A 70 -13.42 0.55 5.24
CA GLU A 70 -12.03 0.72 4.82
C GLU A 70 -11.21 -0.58 4.99
N LEU A 71 -11.46 -1.35 6.04
CA LEU A 71 -10.87 -2.68 6.21
C LEU A 71 -11.28 -3.65 5.10
N LEU A 72 -12.54 -3.60 4.64
CA LEU A 72 -13.00 -4.39 3.48
C LEU A 72 -12.33 -3.97 2.19
N LYS A 73 -12.09 -2.66 1.97
CA LYS A 73 -11.31 -2.14 0.83
C LYS A 73 -9.86 -2.63 0.90
N MET A 74 -9.22 -2.55 2.07
CA MET A 74 -7.87 -3.06 2.25
C MET A 74 -7.80 -4.56 1.93
N LYS A 75 -8.76 -5.35 2.43
CA LYS A 75 -8.85 -6.78 2.13
C LYS A 75 -9.04 -7.05 0.64
N ALA A 76 -9.93 -6.32 -0.03
CA ALA A 76 -10.14 -6.43 -1.47
C ALA A 76 -8.91 -6.02 -2.28
N GLY A 77 -8.07 -5.13 -1.74
CA GLY A 77 -6.74 -4.77 -2.24
C GLY A 77 -5.66 -5.82 -1.98
N GLY A 78 -6.01 -6.97 -1.36
CA GLY A 78 -5.09 -8.07 -1.08
C GLY A 78 -4.26 -7.92 0.19
N ILE A 79 -4.59 -6.97 1.07
CA ILE A 79 -3.99 -6.85 2.40
C ILE A 79 -4.45 -8.03 3.26
N THR A 80 -3.50 -8.73 3.89
CA THR A 80 -3.75 -9.85 4.79
C THR A 80 -3.58 -9.46 6.26
N ALA A 81 -2.79 -8.43 6.55
CA ALA A 81 -2.56 -7.92 7.89
C ALA A 81 -2.68 -6.39 7.92
N VAL A 82 -3.33 -5.84 8.92
CA VAL A 82 -3.41 -4.39 9.15
C VAL A 82 -2.41 -4.02 10.22
N ALA A 83 -1.49 -3.09 9.93
CA ALA A 83 -0.64 -2.49 10.93
C ALA A 83 -1.20 -1.14 11.37
N SER A 84 -1.03 -0.79 12.63
CA SER A 84 -1.43 0.53 13.13
C SER A 84 -0.62 0.94 14.34
N TYR A 85 -0.13 2.18 14.32
CA TYR A 85 0.37 2.80 15.55
C TYR A 85 -0.76 3.06 16.54
N ILE A 86 -0.45 2.78 17.81
CA ILE A 86 -1.25 3.23 18.95
C ILE A 86 -0.57 4.51 19.46
N ILE A 87 -0.91 5.63 18.84
CA ILE A 87 -0.22 6.91 19.07
C ILE A 87 -0.61 7.47 20.44
N TRP A 88 0.34 7.52 21.38
CA TRP A 88 0.07 7.83 22.78
C TRP A 88 -0.61 9.18 22.98
N ILE A 89 -0.10 10.26 22.37
CA ILE A 89 -0.69 11.60 22.52
C ILE A 89 -2.13 11.68 22.00
N HIS A 90 -2.54 10.83 21.04
CA HIS A 90 -3.92 10.76 20.59
C HIS A 90 -4.86 10.21 21.66
N HIS A 91 -4.36 9.37 22.56
CA HIS A 91 -5.12 8.72 23.61
C HIS A 91 -5.01 9.41 24.97
N GLU A 92 -3.90 10.10 25.24
CA GLU A 92 -3.62 10.72 26.54
C GLU A 92 -2.88 12.06 26.36
N GLU A 93 -3.51 13.04 25.73
CA GLU A 93 -2.97 14.40 25.63
C GLU A 93 -2.80 15.05 27.00
N THR A 94 -3.73 14.79 27.91
CA THR A 94 -3.69 15.24 29.32
C THR A 94 -3.40 14.06 30.23
N GLU A 95 -2.42 14.20 31.11
CA GLU A 95 -1.98 13.18 32.05
C GLU A 95 -3.14 12.58 32.87
N ASN A 96 -3.17 11.23 32.99
CA ASN A 96 -4.22 10.45 33.67
C ASN A 96 -5.61 10.54 33.04
N ARG A 97 -5.71 10.97 31.79
CA ARG A 97 -6.97 11.01 31.01
C ARG A 97 -6.86 10.17 29.74
N ILE A 98 -6.59 8.88 29.94
CA ILE A 98 -6.48 7.91 28.83
C ILE A 98 -7.87 7.63 28.24
N ARG A 99 -8.00 7.68 26.92
CA ARG A 99 -9.25 7.45 26.19
C ARG A 99 -9.10 6.32 25.17
N PHE A 100 -10.04 5.37 25.22
CA PHE A 100 -10.23 4.31 24.22
C PHE A 100 -11.70 4.24 23.78
N ASP A 101 -12.24 5.36 23.37
CA ASP A 101 -13.62 5.54 22.91
C ASP A 101 -13.67 6.28 21.56
N GLY A 102 -14.81 6.17 20.85
CA GLY A 102 -14.98 6.80 19.54
C GLY A 102 -13.91 6.35 18.53
N ASP A 103 -13.22 7.31 17.92
CA ASP A 103 -12.15 7.06 16.95
C ASP A 103 -10.85 6.53 17.61
N ARG A 104 -10.85 6.35 18.93
CA ARG A 104 -9.74 5.79 19.74
C ARG A 104 -10.03 4.38 20.25
N ASP A 105 -11.15 3.76 19.88
CA ASP A 105 -11.56 2.42 20.35
C ASP A 105 -10.72 1.31 19.68
N LEU A 106 -9.50 1.14 20.21
CA LEU A 106 -8.54 0.12 19.78
C LEU A 106 -9.15 -1.28 19.78
N ARG A 107 -9.93 -1.61 20.85
CA ARG A 107 -10.52 -2.94 20.96
C ARG A 107 -11.53 -3.22 19.85
N ARG A 108 -12.38 -2.25 19.54
CA ARG A 108 -13.33 -2.35 18.42
C ARG A 108 -12.60 -2.50 17.09
N PHE A 109 -11.54 -1.71 16.85
CA PHE A 109 -10.75 -1.79 15.63
C PHE A 109 -10.13 -3.19 15.44
N ALA A 110 -9.46 -3.73 16.47
CA ALA A 110 -8.87 -5.06 16.43
C ALA A 110 -9.93 -6.17 16.21
N ARG A 111 -11.13 -6.03 16.81
CA ARG A 111 -12.25 -6.95 16.58
C ARG A 111 -12.82 -6.88 15.16
N LEU A 112 -12.81 -5.72 14.53
CA LEU A 112 -13.19 -5.59 13.12
C LEU A 112 -12.19 -6.30 12.21
N CYS A 113 -10.88 -6.18 12.46
CA CYS A 113 -9.88 -6.96 11.75
C CYS A 113 -10.18 -8.46 11.86
N ALA A 114 -10.40 -8.97 13.07
CA ALA A 114 -10.75 -10.39 13.29
C ALA A 114 -12.02 -10.82 12.54
N ARG A 115 -13.07 -10.01 12.60
CA ARG A 115 -14.36 -10.29 11.93
C ARG A 115 -14.19 -10.52 10.44
N HIS A 116 -13.32 -9.73 9.79
CA HIS A 116 -13.08 -9.81 8.37
C HIS A 116 -11.91 -10.72 7.97
N GLY A 117 -11.33 -11.47 8.95
CA GLY A 117 -10.22 -12.37 8.70
C GLY A 117 -8.91 -11.67 8.32
N LEU A 118 -8.73 -10.44 8.80
CA LEU A 118 -7.49 -9.69 8.71
C LEU A 118 -6.68 -9.91 9.98
N ASP A 119 -5.39 -10.20 9.82
CA ASP A 119 -4.45 -10.17 10.93
C ASP A 119 -4.22 -8.71 11.40
N PHE A 120 -3.76 -8.53 12.63
CA PHE A 120 -3.51 -7.23 13.21
C PHE A 120 -2.10 -7.14 13.81
N ILE A 121 -1.42 -6.02 13.54
CA ILE A 121 -0.08 -5.72 14.02
C ILE A 121 -0.12 -4.38 14.76
N PRO A 122 -0.40 -4.37 16.08
CA PRO A 122 -0.32 -3.16 16.87
C PRO A 122 1.15 -2.71 17.01
N ARG A 123 1.42 -1.46 16.67
CA ARG A 123 2.70 -0.79 16.87
C ARG A 123 2.56 0.06 18.14
N ILE A 124 3.04 -0.48 19.27
CA ILE A 124 2.69 0.05 20.61
C ILE A 124 3.56 1.22 21.08
N GLY A 125 4.56 1.59 20.28
CA GLY A 125 5.49 2.64 20.67
C GLY A 125 6.39 2.26 21.87
N PRO A 126 6.61 3.17 22.84
CA PRO A 126 5.94 4.44 23.15
C PRO A 126 6.15 5.57 22.15
N TRP A 127 7.27 5.57 21.44
CA TRP A 127 7.58 6.47 20.36
C TRP A 127 7.08 5.89 19.04
N SER A 128 6.30 6.68 18.30
CA SER A 128 5.69 6.26 17.03
C SER A 128 6.34 6.92 15.82
N HIS A 129 6.99 8.08 15.97
CA HIS A 129 7.31 8.97 14.87
C HIS A 129 6.02 9.45 14.18
N ALA A 130 5.60 8.78 13.11
CA ALA A 130 4.28 8.88 12.48
C ALA A 130 3.87 10.33 12.14
N GLU A 131 4.85 11.21 11.94
CA GLU A 131 4.70 12.64 11.66
C GLU A 131 3.74 13.34 12.67
N VAL A 132 3.85 12.89 13.91
CA VAL A 132 3.05 13.37 15.05
C VAL A 132 3.90 14.25 15.96
N ARG A 133 3.25 15.22 16.62
CA ARG A 133 3.85 16.05 17.67
C ARG A 133 4.64 15.18 18.65
N ASN A 134 5.89 15.55 18.89
CA ASN A 134 6.84 14.87 19.80
C ASN A 134 7.00 13.37 19.52
N GLY A 135 6.85 12.93 18.25
CA GLY A 135 6.91 11.52 17.88
C GLY A 135 5.83 10.67 18.54
N GLY A 136 4.72 11.29 18.95
CA GLY A 136 3.60 10.65 19.61
C GLY A 136 3.66 10.68 21.14
N LEU A 137 4.73 11.19 21.74
CA LEU A 137 4.80 11.35 23.20
C LEU A 137 3.98 12.57 23.65
N PRO A 138 3.13 12.43 24.69
CA PRO A 138 2.42 13.57 25.29
C PRO A 138 3.37 14.63 25.87
N ASP A 139 3.00 15.89 25.79
CA ASP A 139 3.82 17.01 26.30
C ASP A 139 4.16 16.86 27.81
N TRP A 140 3.25 16.28 28.60
CA TRP A 140 3.47 16.05 30.01
C TRP A 140 4.57 15.01 30.30
N VAL A 141 4.84 14.07 29.37
CA VAL A 141 5.96 13.11 29.45
C VAL A 141 7.28 13.86 29.31
N LEU A 142 7.37 14.75 28.30
CA LEU A 142 8.58 15.56 28.09
C LEU A 142 8.82 16.56 29.24
N ALA A 143 7.75 17.04 29.89
CA ALA A 143 7.86 17.88 31.09
C ALA A 143 8.40 17.13 32.31
N ARG A 144 8.23 15.80 32.38
CA ARG A 144 8.75 14.97 33.48
C ARG A 144 10.22 14.61 33.33
N THR A 145 10.67 14.37 32.09
CA THR A 145 12.05 13.98 31.81
C THR A 145 12.45 14.37 30.40
N THR A 146 13.71 14.78 30.25
CA THR A 146 14.35 14.99 28.96
C THR A 146 15.03 13.73 28.43
N ALA A 147 15.15 12.67 29.27
CA ALA A 147 15.79 11.40 28.92
C ALA A 147 14.77 10.37 28.36
N THR A 148 13.90 10.83 27.43
CA THR A 148 12.96 9.96 26.71
C THR A 148 13.69 8.92 25.87
N ARG A 149 12.97 7.80 25.55
CA ARG A 149 13.52 6.70 24.75
C ARG A 149 14.76 6.07 25.38
N THR A 150 14.81 6.03 26.73
CA THR A 150 15.90 5.45 27.54
C THR A 150 15.32 4.68 28.72
N ASP A 151 16.20 3.99 29.46
CA ASP A 151 15.84 3.34 30.74
C ASP A 151 15.79 4.33 31.92
N ASP A 152 15.60 5.62 31.65
CA ASP A 152 15.34 6.62 32.68
C ASP A 152 14.14 6.22 33.55
N PRO A 153 14.26 6.19 34.89
CA PRO A 153 13.18 5.73 35.77
C PRO A 153 11.87 6.57 35.62
N ALA A 154 11.97 7.87 35.37
CA ALA A 154 10.80 8.74 35.21
C ALA A 154 10.09 8.46 33.89
N TYR A 155 10.85 8.21 32.82
CA TYR A 155 10.31 7.78 31.54
C TYR A 155 9.60 6.42 31.63
N LEU A 156 10.28 5.41 32.17
CA LEU A 156 9.68 4.08 32.33
C LEU A 156 8.46 4.08 33.26
N ALA A 157 8.44 4.95 34.27
CA ALA A 157 7.26 5.12 35.15
C ALA A 157 6.06 5.69 34.40
N ALA A 158 6.26 6.53 33.38
CA ALA A 158 5.20 7.04 32.50
C ALA A 158 4.73 5.97 31.49
N VAL A 159 5.66 5.19 30.92
CA VAL A 159 5.37 4.16 29.92
C VAL A 159 4.59 2.99 30.51
N ARG A 160 4.84 2.58 31.75
CA ARG A 160 4.22 1.41 32.36
C ARG A 160 2.69 1.45 32.35
N PRO A 161 2.00 2.52 32.87
CA PRO A 161 0.55 2.60 32.83
C PRO A 161 0.01 2.66 31.38
N TRP A 162 0.76 3.24 30.44
CA TRP A 162 0.38 3.26 29.02
C TRP A 162 0.33 1.85 28.44
N PHE A 163 1.37 1.03 28.64
CA PHE A 163 1.35 -0.37 28.16
C PHE A 163 0.28 -1.20 28.85
N GLN A 164 0.01 -0.97 30.15
CA GLN A 164 -1.08 -1.62 30.87
C GLN A 164 -2.45 -1.26 30.25
N ALA A 165 -2.65 0.02 29.92
CA ALA A 165 -3.88 0.47 29.29
C ALA A 165 -4.10 -0.18 27.90
N ILE A 166 -3.05 -0.27 27.07
CA ILE A 166 -3.09 -1.00 25.80
C ILE A 166 -3.42 -2.49 26.05
N ALA A 167 -2.77 -3.13 27.00
CA ALA A 167 -2.97 -4.55 27.28
C ALA A 167 -4.42 -4.86 27.69
N VAL A 168 -5.07 -3.97 28.45
CA VAL A 168 -6.50 -4.09 28.77
C VAL A 168 -7.36 -4.07 27.50
N GLN A 169 -7.04 -3.25 26.50
CA GLN A 169 -7.79 -3.19 25.24
C GLN A 169 -7.58 -4.45 24.39
N LEU A 170 -6.36 -4.98 24.37
CA LEU A 170 -5.97 -6.10 23.51
C LEU A 170 -6.13 -7.48 24.19
N HIS A 171 -6.58 -7.51 25.44
CA HIS A 171 -6.76 -8.75 26.21
C HIS A 171 -7.65 -9.77 25.48
N HIS A 172 -7.16 -11.01 25.34
CA HIS A 172 -7.75 -12.12 24.59
C HIS A 172 -7.93 -11.86 23.07
N LEU A 173 -7.19 -10.93 22.49
CA LEU A 173 -7.16 -10.70 21.05
C LEU A 173 -5.86 -11.20 20.40
N ASP A 174 -4.99 -11.84 21.17
CA ASP A 174 -3.82 -12.52 20.63
C ASP A 174 -4.22 -13.83 19.90
N ARG A 175 -3.31 -14.31 19.06
CA ARG A 175 -3.54 -15.47 18.22
C ARG A 175 -3.77 -16.76 19.01
N ALA A 176 -3.11 -16.92 20.17
CA ALA A 176 -3.30 -18.09 21.02
C ALA A 176 -4.74 -18.21 21.54
N ASN A 177 -5.45 -17.09 21.65
CA ASN A 177 -6.87 -17.01 22.00
C ASN A 177 -7.80 -16.94 20.77
N GLY A 178 -7.28 -17.18 19.54
CA GLY A 178 -8.04 -17.07 18.30
C GLY A 178 -8.27 -15.65 17.81
N GLY A 179 -7.55 -14.67 18.35
CA GLY A 179 -7.61 -13.28 17.93
C GLY A 179 -6.72 -12.97 16.73
N PRO A 180 -6.76 -11.71 16.24
CA PRO A 180 -6.08 -11.31 15.02
C PRO A 180 -4.60 -10.94 15.22
N ILE A 181 -4.11 -10.78 16.46
CA ILE A 181 -2.76 -10.25 16.70
C ILE A 181 -1.71 -11.30 16.36
N VAL A 182 -0.92 -11.03 15.30
CA VAL A 182 0.16 -11.90 14.81
C VAL A 182 1.54 -11.38 15.13
N ALA A 183 1.69 -10.08 15.34
CA ALA A 183 2.94 -9.45 15.71
C ALA A 183 2.68 -8.20 16.56
N ILE A 184 3.66 -7.81 17.39
CA ILE A 184 3.68 -6.52 18.08
C ILE A 184 5.00 -5.83 17.75
N GLN A 185 4.93 -4.60 17.25
CA GLN A 185 6.11 -3.77 17.08
C GLN A 185 6.33 -2.88 18.30
N ILE A 186 7.58 -2.85 18.76
CA ILE A 186 8.06 -1.98 19.84
C ILE A 186 8.90 -0.87 19.22
N GLU A 187 8.70 0.36 19.69
CA GLU A 187 9.47 1.54 19.28
C GLU A 187 9.42 1.80 17.78
N ASN A 188 10.09 2.82 17.33
CA ASN A 188 10.34 3.11 15.93
C ASN A 188 11.64 3.87 15.77
N GLU A 189 12.52 3.43 14.86
CA GLU A 189 13.78 4.11 14.54
C GLU A 189 14.61 4.46 15.78
N LEU A 190 14.81 3.49 16.67
CA LEU A 190 15.70 3.62 17.82
C LEU A 190 17.05 2.95 17.50
N TYR A 191 18.03 3.74 17.11
CA TYR A 191 19.24 3.27 16.42
C TYR A 191 20.28 2.60 17.32
N ASP A 192 20.49 3.04 18.55
CA ASP A 192 21.68 2.75 19.36
C ASP A 192 21.38 2.22 20.78
N ARG A 193 20.16 1.77 21.04
CA ARG A 193 19.71 1.38 22.41
C ARG A 193 19.05 0.00 22.48
N PRO A 194 19.75 -1.07 22.09
CA PRO A 194 19.17 -2.43 22.12
C PRO A 194 18.75 -2.87 23.52
N GLY A 195 19.41 -2.38 24.59
CA GLY A 195 19.03 -2.61 25.98
C GLY A 195 17.64 -2.05 26.30
N HIS A 196 17.35 -0.83 25.84
CA HIS A 196 16.07 -0.20 26.06
C HIS A 196 14.93 -0.93 25.32
N LEU A 197 15.17 -1.38 24.08
CA LEU A 197 14.20 -2.22 23.33
C LEU A 197 13.86 -3.49 24.11
N ARG A 198 14.85 -4.15 24.74
CA ARG A 198 14.62 -5.32 25.61
C ARG A 198 13.80 -4.94 26.85
N THR A 199 14.08 -3.81 27.46
CA THR A 199 13.32 -3.30 28.61
C THR A 199 11.87 -3.06 28.25
N LEU A 200 11.59 -2.39 27.11
CA LEU A 200 10.22 -2.12 26.64
C LEU A 200 9.47 -3.42 26.32
N LYS A 201 10.12 -4.38 25.63
CA LYS A 201 9.50 -5.69 25.35
C LYS A 201 9.09 -6.39 26.65
N ARG A 202 10.01 -6.46 27.64
CA ARG A 202 9.71 -7.06 28.93
C ARG A 202 8.54 -6.34 29.63
N MET A 203 8.53 -5.00 29.64
CA MET A 203 7.43 -4.23 30.24
C MET A 203 6.09 -4.50 29.55
N ALA A 204 6.08 -4.63 28.22
CA ALA A 204 4.89 -4.98 27.47
C ALA A 204 4.39 -6.39 27.82
N GLN A 205 5.30 -7.37 27.94
CA GLN A 205 4.96 -8.72 28.37
C GLN A 205 4.46 -8.76 29.85
N GLU A 206 5.09 -8.02 30.75
CA GLU A 206 4.64 -7.86 32.15
C GLU A 206 3.23 -7.21 32.23
N ALA A 207 2.90 -6.34 31.30
CA ALA A 207 1.55 -5.76 31.20
C ALA A 207 0.48 -6.74 30.65
N GLY A 208 0.91 -7.90 30.11
CA GLY A 208 0.03 -8.91 29.55
C GLY A 208 -0.15 -8.83 28.01
N LEU A 209 0.71 -8.07 27.32
CA LEU A 209 0.75 -8.10 25.86
C LEU A 209 1.49 -9.36 25.39
N THR A 210 0.85 -10.09 24.46
CA THR A 210 1.40 -11.32 23.89
C THR A 210 1.18 -11.33 22.38
N ALA A 211 2.17 -11.84 21.64
CA ALA A 211 2.07 -12.04 20.19
C ALA A 211 3.05 -13.12 19.75
N PRO A 212 2.78 -13.82 18.63
CA PRO A 212 3.74 -14.74 18.02
C PRO A 212 5.06 -14.09 17.62
N LEU A 213 4.98 -12.89 17.05
CA LEU A 213 6.15 -12.14 16.61
C LEU A 213 6.32 -10.85 17.41
N TRP A 214 7.57 -10.56 17.77
CA TRP A 214 7.97 -9.25 18.28
C TRP A 214 8.94 -8.61 17.29
N THR A 215 8.64 -7.38 16.86
CA THR A 215 9.35 -6.72 15.77
C THR A 215 9.84 -5.34 16.17
N SER A 216 10.82 -4.83 15.45
CA SER A 216 11.26 -3.44 15.49
C SER A 216 11.87 -3.05 14.14
N THR A 217 11.94 -1.75 13.86
CA THR A 217 12.63 -1.21 12.69
C THR A 217 14.13 -1.50 12.74
N ALA A 218 14.75 -1.74 11.57
CA ALA A 218 16.14 -2.15 11.45
C ALA A 218 16.95 -1.37 10.41
N TRP A 219 16.39 -0.30 9.83
CA TRP A 219 17.13 0.57 8.92
C TRP A 219 17.96 1.61 9.66
N GLY A 220 18.88 2.29 8.94
CA GLY A 220 19.72 3.35 9.48
C GLY A 220 20.77 2.86 10.48
N GLY A 221 21.15 1.59 10.37
CA GLY A 221 22.13 1.00 11.27
C GLY A 221 21.59 0.64 12.65
N VAL A 222 20.30 0.42 12.79
CA VAL A 222 19.67 0.07 14.07
C VAL A 222 20.32 -1.16 14.68
N GLN A 223 20.66 -1.07 15.98
CA GLN A 223 21.11 -2.18 16.79
C GLN A 223 19.92 -2.79 17.54
N LEU A 224 19.60 -4.04 17.25
CA LEU A 224 18.54 -4.78 17.93
C LEU A 224 19.12 -5.73 19.00
N PRO A 225 18.38 -6.04 20.07
CA PRO A 225 18.77 -7.07 21.01
C PRO A 225 18.83 -8.43 20.31
N ASP A 226 19.91 -9.18 20.56
CA ASP A 226 20.16 -10.46 19.91
C ASP A 226 18.99 -11.44 20.06
N ASP A 227 18.53 -11.95 18.92
CA ASP A 227 17.50 -13.00 18.80
C ASP A 227 16.16 -12.70 19.52
N GLU A 228 15.85 -11.44 19.85
CA GLU A 228 14.63 -11.09 20.58
C GLU A 228 13.57 -10.38 19.72
N LEU A 229 13.97 -9.73 18.61
CA LEU A 229 13.10 -8.97 17.74
C LEU A 229 13.38 -9.33 16.27
N LEU A 230 12.33 -9.50 15.48
CA LEU A 230 12.44 -9.62 14.02
C LEU A 230 12.76 -8.24 13.44
N PRO A 231 13.89 -8.07 12.74
CA PRO A 231 14.23 -6.81 12.08
C PRO A 231 13.31 -6.54 10.90
N LEU A 232 12.68 -5.36 10.90
CA LEU A 232 11.85 -4.88 9.79
C LEU A 232 12.54 -3.76 9.04
N TYR A 233 12.39 -3.77 7.72
CA TYR A 233 13.02 -2.81 6.81
C TYR A 233 11.99 -1.95 6.09
N GLY A 234 12.46 -0.91 5.40
CA GLY A 234 11.66 0.03 4.65
C GLY A 234 12.30 0.41 3.31
N GLY A 235 11.62 1.27 2.58
CA GLY A 235 12.11 1.89 1.35
C GLY A 235 11.05 2.78 0.74
N TYR A 236 11.47 3.96 0.26
CA TYR A 236 10.55 4.96 -0.29
C TYR A 236 11.02 5.43 -1.66
N SER A 237 10.08 5.75 -2.54
CA SER A 237 10.37 6.33 -3.85
C SER A 237 10.71 7.81 -3.79
N GLU A 238 10.31 8.48 -2.72
CA GLU A 238 10.56 9.89 -2.41
C GLU A 238 10.79 10.09 -0.91
N ALA A 239 11.30 11.27 -0.52
CA ALA A 239 11.60 11.57 0.88
C ALA A 239 11.31 13.04 1.21
N PHE A 240 10.24 13.31 1.98
CA PHE A 240 9.95 14.67 2.45
C PHE A 240 10.97 15.20 3.48
N TRP A 241 11.70 14.29 4.14
CA TRP A 241 12.68 14.58 5.19
C TRP A 241 14.07 14.97 4.66
N THR A 242 14.23 15.16 3.37
CA THR A 242 15.48 15.64 2.75
C THR A 242 15.40 17.12 2.39
N GLU A 243 16.55 17.74 2.08
CA GLU A 243 16.61 19.16 1.77
C GLU A 243 15.87 19.52 0.47
N ALA A 244 15.34 20.75 0.42
CA ALA A 244 14.51 21.21 -0.70
C ALA A 244 15.28 21.26 -2.04
N ASP A 245 16.56 21.56 -2.01
CA ASP A 245 17.43 21.71 -3.18
C ASP A 245 18.24 20.45 -3.52
N GLY A 246 18.03 19.36 -2.77
CA GLY A 246 18.79 18.11 -2.90
C GLY A 246 18.48 17.26 -4.13
N GLY A 247 17.54 17.65 -4.98
CA GLY A 247 17.08 16.82 -6.11
C GLY A 247 16.37 15.54 -5.65
N TRP A 248 16.41 14.49 -6.50
CA TRP A 248 15.89 13.18 -6.13
C TRP A 248 16.94 12.43 -5.29
N PRO A 249 16.62 12.02 -4.02
CA PRO A 249 17.60 11.52 -3.08
C PRO A 249 18.18 10.15 -3.49
N ASP A 250 19.48 9.95 -3.26
CA ASP A 250 20.15 8.66 -3.50
C ASP A 250 19.57 7.54 -2.64
N THR A 251 19.11 7.86 -1.45
CA THR A 251 18.41 6.90 -0.59
C THR A 251 17.14 6.34 -1.25
N CYS A 252 16.43 7.14 -2.03
CA CYS A 252 15.26 6.70 -2.79
C CYS A 252 15.67 5.96 -4.06
N ARG A 253 16.69 6.45 -4.77
CA ARG A 253 17.22 5.88 -6.02
C ARG A 253 17.61 4.40 -5.87
N LYS A 254 18.27 4.04 -4.78
CA LYS A 254 18.74 2.67 -4.52
C LYS A 254 17.63 1.62 -4.37
N HIS A 255 16.37 2.03 -4.23
CA HIS A 255 15.25 1.09 -4.11
C HIS A 255 14.76 0.54 -5.45
N PHE A 256 15.24 1.08 -6.57
CA PHE A 256 14.81 0.71 -7.92
C PHE A 256 15.79 -0.19 -8.66
N PHE A 257 16.77 -0.78 -7.98
CA PHE A 257 17.61 -1.83 -8.53
C PHE A 257 17.76 -3.01 -7.58
N TYR A 258 18.13 -4.17 -8.13
CA TYR A 258 18.19 -5.40 -7.36
C TYR A 258 19.48 -5.49 -6.56
N THR A 259 19.34 -5.71 -5.27
CA THR A 259 20.43 -5.82 -4.30
C THR A 259 20.01 -6.71 -3.13
N HIS A 260 20.98 -7.30 -2.43
CA HIS A 260 20.73 -7.99 -1.18
C HIS A 260 20.94 -7.08 0.06
N GLN A 261 21.31 -5.83 -0.15
CA GLN A 261 21.39 -4.85 0.92
C GLN A 261 19.97 -4.47 1.38
N ARG A 262 19.69 -4.71 2.65
CA ARG A 262 18.36 -4.52 3.24
C ARG A 262 18.20 -3.17 3.88
N ASP A 263 19.29 -2.62 4.42
CA ASP A 263 19.28 -1.37 5.19
C ASP A 263 19.18 -0.14 4.29
N ASP A 264 18.47 0.87 4.77
CA ASP A 264 18.40 2.20 4.23
C ASP A 264 18.90 3.23 5.25
N GLU A 265 20.05 3.82 5.00
CA GLU A 265 20.61 4.85 5.88
C GLU A 265 19.91 6.21 5.77
N GLY A 266 19.06 6.40 4.77
CA GLY A 266 18.40 7.67 4.47
C GLY A 266 17.05 7.85 5.16
N ILE A 267 16.35 6.79 5.51
CA ILE A 267 15.04 6.91 6.17
C ILE A 267 15.24 7.51 7.57
N GLY A 268 14.52 8.58 7.91
CA GLY A 268 14.59 9.27 9.19
C GLY A 268 15.96 9.88 9.52
N ALA A 269 16.80 10.11 8.51
CA ALA A 269 18.17 10.58 8.70
C ALA A 269 18.25 11.99 9.33
N ASP A 270 17.25 12.83 9.12
CA ASP A 270 17.14 14.19 9.67
C ASP A 270 16.85 14.22 11.19
N LEU A 271 16.28 13.16 11.75
CA LEU A 271 16.03 13.00 13.18
C LEU A 271 17.13 12.21 13.89
N ARG A 272 18.09 11.67 13.14
CA ARG A 272 19.17 10.86 13.66
C ARG A 272 20.28 11.74 14.23
N PRO A 273 20.78 11.49 15.46
CA PRO A 273 21.95 12.19 15.95
C PRO A 273 23.12 12.05 14.97
N THR A 274 23.79 13.15 14.66
CA THR A 274 24.92 13.20 13.70
C THR A 274 26.10 12.31 14.11
N THR A 275 26.12 11.86 15.36
CA THR A 275 27.12 10.94 15.92
C THR A 275 26.85 9.48 15.61
N VAL A 276 25.62 9.12 15.20
CA VAL A 276 25.29 7.76 14.81
C VAL A 276 25.67 7.64 13.33
N ARG A 277 26.89 7.19 13.06
CA ARG A 277 27.28 6.75 11.71
C ARG A 277 26.61 5.41 11.44
N GLY A 278 26.30 5.14 10.16
CA GLY A 278 25.68 3.91 9.70
C GLY A 278 26.27 2.64 10.36
N ALA A 279 25.47 1.60 10.45
CA ALA A 279 25.89 0.34 11.07
C ALA A 279 27.19 -0.16 10.45
N ASP A 280 28.00 -0.76 11.28
CA ASP A 280 29.06 -1.64 10.81
C ASP A 280 28.43 -2.64 9.80
N PRO A 281 28.94 -2.72 8.55
CA PRO A 281 28.48 -3.71 7.58
C PRO A 281 28.40 -5.13 8.12
N GLY A 282 29.21 -5.45 9.14
CA GLY A 282 29.16 -6.72 9.86
C GLY A 282 27.83 -6.97 10.57
N THR A 283 27.22 -5.95 11.16
CA THR A 283 25.91 -6.06 11.85
C THR A 283 24.79 -6.35 10.85
N GLN A 284 24.79 -5.70 9.72
CA GLN A 284 23.80 -5.92 8.64
C GLN A 284 23.86 -7.35 8.08
N ASN A 285 25.06 -7.85 7.84
CA ASN A 285 25.28 -9.23 7.40
C ASN A 285 24.83 -10.25 8.46
N ALA A 286 24.99 -9.91 9.76
CA ALA A 286 24.56 -10.78 10.85
C ALA A 286 23.03 -10.93 10.90
N TYR A 287 22.26 -9.86 10.68
CA TYR A 287 20.79 -9.95 10.58
C TYR A 287 20.36 -10.71 9.32
N ALA A 288 20.99 -10.46 8.19
CA ALA A 288 20.69 -11.15 6.93
C ALA A 288 20.92 -12.66 7.02
N ALA A 289 21.92 -13.09 7.82
CA ALA A 289 22.20 -14.51 8.05
C ALA A 289 21.21 -15.19 9.01
N LYS A 290 20.58 -14.42 9.92
CA LYS A 290 19.71 -14.94 10.98
C LYS A 290 18.22 -14.87 10.63
N PHE A 291 17.80 -13.84 9.92
CA PHE A 291 16.39 -13.48 9.72
C PHE A 291 16.04 -13.36 8.23
N PRO A 292 14.79 -13.64 7.85
CA PRO A 292 14.31 -13.37 6.51
C PRO A 292 14.23 -11.86 6.26
N TRP A 293 14.13 -11.43 5.01
CA TRP A 293 13.92 -10.02 4.68
C TRP A 293 12.45 -9.68 4.84
N ALA A 294 12.09 -9.06 5.94
CA ALA A 294 10.73 -8.58 6.19
C ALA A 294 10.69 -7.04 6.11
N THR A 295 9.62 -6.48 5.56
CA THR A 295 9.43 -5.03 5.46
C THR A 295 8.16 -4.59 6.19
N CYS A 296 8.16 -3.39 6.77
CA CYS A 296 6.97 -2.77 7.37
C CYS A 296 6.66 -1.40 6.77
N GLU A 297 7.63 -0.77 6.09
CA GLU A 297 7.51 0.58 5.57
C GLU A 297 8.04 0.69 4.14
N LEU A 298 7.45 -0.08 3.20
CA LEU A 298 7.52 0.28 1.79
C LEU A 298 6.56 1.43 1.57
N GLY A 299 7.04 2.53 0.96
CA GLY A 299 6.22 3.71 0.74
C GLY A 299 4.99 3.39 -0.10
N GLY A 300 3.81 3.42 0.49
CA GLY A 300 2.53 3.39 -0.23
C GLY A 300 2.18 4.75 -0.84
N GLY A 301 2.97 5.75 -0.53
CA GLY A 301 2.91 7.14 -0.96
C GLY A 301 4.01 7.93 -0.26
N MET A 302 3.78 9.23 -0.04
CA MET A 302 4.71 10.11 0.69
C MET A 302 3.97 11.28 1.33
N ALA A 303 4.36 11.63 2.56
CA ALA A 303 3.89 12.84 3.22
C ALA A 303 4.44 14.10 2.53
N VAL A 304 3.79 15.22 2.82
CA VAL A 304 4.14 16.54 2.26
C VAL A 304 4.54 17.45 3.41
N ALA A 305 5.84 17.81 3.47
CA ALA A 305 6.31 18.85 4.38
C ALA A 305 6.35 20.22 3.67
N TYR A 306 6.32 21.32 4.43
CA TYR A 306 6.27 22.65 3.84
C TYR A 306 7.45 22.93 2.92
N HIS A 307 8.68 22.57 3.35
CA HIS A 307 9.90 22.82 2.57
C HIS A 307 10.09 21.83 1.40
N ARG A 308 9.50 20.62 1.47
CA ARG A 308 9.59 19.61 0.41
C ARG A 308 8.26 18.89 0.24
N ARG A 309 7.70 19.01 -0.96
CA ARG A 309 6.35 18.56 -1.31
C ARG A 309 6.42 17.55 -2.45
N PRO A 310 6.89 16.33 -2.22
CA PRO A 310 7.00 15.33 -3.26
C PRO A 310 5.64 14.92 -3.80
N ARG A 311 5.62 14.49 -5.06
CA ARG A 311 4.51 13.80 -5.68
C ARG A 311 4.99 12.41 -6.09
N VAL A 312 4.20 11.39 -5.78
CA VAL A 312 4.53 9.99 -6.05
C VAL A 312 3.52 9.42 -7.03
N ASP A 313 4.01 8.84 -8.12
CA ASP A 313 3.17 8.17 -9.10
C ASP A 313 2.95 6.69 -8.74
N ALA A 314 1.86 6.10 -9.23
CA ALA A 314 1.50 4.72 -8.93
C ALA A 314 2.58 3.71 -9.36
N ALA A 315 3.22 3.97 -10.51
CA ALA A 315 4.30 3.15 -11.02
C ALA A 315 5.54 3.15 -10.10
N ASP A 316 5.83 4.28 -9.44
CA ASP A 316 6.96 4.40 -8.50
C ASP A 316 6.77 3.47 -7.30
N ILE A 317 5.55 3.44 -6.77
CA ILE A 317 5.17 2.59 -5.63
C ILE A 317 5.22 1.11 -6.04
N ALA A 318 4.62 0.77 -7.17
CA ALA A 318 4.51 -0.61 -7.63
C ALA A 318 5.87 -1.20 -8.06
N ALA A 319 6.69 -0.43 -8.79
CA ALA A 319 8.02 -0.86 -9.21
C ALA A 319 8.95 -1.08 -8.01
N LEU A 320 8.90 -0.18 -7.01
CA LEU A 320 9.64 -0.35 -5.76
C LEU A 320 9.23 -1.64 -5.04
N ALA A 321 7.93 -1.87 -4.87
CA ALA A 321 7.40 -3.06 -4.21
C ALA A 321 7.81 -4.34 -4.93
N LEU A 322 7.68 -4.39 -6.27
CA LEU A 322 8.09 -5.52 -7.09
C LEU A 322 9.60 -5.78 -6.99
N THR A 323 10.40 -4.71 -7.03
CA THR A 323 11.86 -4.81 -6.86
C THR A 323 12.22 -5.47 -5.53
N LYS A 324 11.54 -5.11 -4.43
CA LYS A 324 11.80 -5.74 -3.12
C LYS A 324 11.42 -7.21 -3.08
N ILE A 325 10.35 -7.62 -3.77
CA ILE A 325 10.05 -9.05 -3.94
C ILE A 325 11.20 -9.74 -4.66
N GLY A 326 11.67 -9.21 -5.78
CA GLY A 326 12.79 -9.76 -6.55
C GLY A 326 14.11 -9.78 -5.76
N CYS A 327 14.37 -8.81 -4.89
CA CYS A 327 15.53 -8.78 -3.99
C CYS A 327 15.50 -9.84 -2.89
N GLY A 328 14.36 -10.46 -2.61
CA GLY A 328 14.24 -11.49 -1.58
C GLY A 328 13.37 -11.15 -0.40
N SER A 329 12.59 -10.05 -0.46
CA SER A 329 11.59 -9.76 0.57
C SER A 329 10.55 -10.88 0.64
N VAL A 330 10.13 -11.20 1.86
CA VAL A 330 9.12 -12.24 2.16
C VAL A 330 7.94 -11.69 2.95
N TRP A 331 7.91 -10.39 3.15
CA TRP A 331 6.81 -9.64 3.76
C TRP A 331 6.74 -8.28 3.10
N GLN A 332 5.63 -7.96 2.44
CA GLN A 332 5.36 -6.64 1.88
C GLN A 332 4.54 -5.84 2.88
N GLY A 333 5.16 -4.86 3.54
CA GLY A 333 4.49 -3.97 4.48
C GLY A 333 4.54 -2.53 3.99
N TYR A 334 3.38 -1.90 3.83
CA TYR A 334 3.26 -0.56 3.26
C TYR A 334 2.98 0.51 4.32
N TYR A 335 3.72 1.59 4.27
CA TYR A 335 3.49 2.80 5.04
C TYR A 335 3.29 4.00 4.09
N MET A 336 2.14 4.66 4.00
CA MET A 336 0.81 4.30 4.48
C MET A 336 0.08 3.55 3.36
N PHE A 337 -0.76 2.57 3.70
CA PHE A 337 -1.70 2.00 2.74
C PHE A 337 -3.03 2.76 2.74
N HIS A 338 -3.37 3.38 3.86
CA HIS A 338 -4.55 4.21 4.04
C HIS A 338 -4.17 5.55 4.70
N GLY A 339 -4.54 6.65 4.06
CA GLY A 339 -4.37 7.98 4.61
C GLY A 339 -5.34 8.26 5.76
N GLY A 340 -5.29 9.48 6.29
CA GLY A 340 -6.17 9.89 7.37
C GLY A 340 -6.12 11.38 7.65
N THR A 341 -6.80 11.79 8.71
CA THR A 341 -6.83 13.17 9.21
C THR A 341 -6.41 13.17 10.68
N ASN A 342 -5.43 13.97 11.04
CA ASN A 342 -5.05 14.13 12.44
C ASN A 342 -6.26 14.51 13.29
N PRO A 343 -6.45 13.91 14.47
CA PRO A 343 -7.50 14.37 15.38
C PRO A 343 -7.19 15.79 15.88
N THR A 344 -8.23 16.55 16.17
CA THR A 344 -8.08 17.82 16.85
C THR A 344 -7.67 17.57 18.30
N GLY A 345 -6.55 18.15 18.72
CA GLY A 345 -6.09 18.09 20.10
C GLY A 345 -6.95 18.98 21.00
N GLU A 346 -7.04 18.65 22.29
CA GLU A 346 -7.75 19.47 23.29
C GLU A 346 -6.93 20.72 23.69
N ARG A 347 -5.62 20.67 23.56
CA ARG A 347 -4.69 21.70 24.04
C ARG A 347 -3.71 22.19 22.98
N THR A 348 -3.36 21.32 22.04
CA THR A 348 -2.31 21.59 21.04
C THR A 348 -2.70 21.02 19.68
N THR A 349 -2.06 21.49 18.63
CA THR A 349 -2.07 20.78 17.34
C THR A 349 -1.19 19.52 17.42
N LEU A 350 -1.52 18.47 16.69
CA LEU A 350 -0.93 17.15 16.89
C LEU A 350 0.02 16.72 15.77
N GLN A 351 0.22 17.51 14.74
CA GLN A 351 1.19 17.23 13.66
C GLN A 351 2.64 17.51 14.09
N GLU A 352 3.58 16.93 13.40
CA GLU A 352 4.99 17.30 13.46
C GLU A 352 5.18 18.74 12.95
N SER A 353 5.94 19.56 13.68
CA SER A 353 6.20 20.95 13.29
C SER A 353 7.48 21.52 13.92
N HIS A 354 8.01 22.57 13.31
CA HIS A 354 9.13 23.35 13.87
C HIS A 354 8.84 23.90 15.26
N ALA A 355 7.56 24.14 15.60
CA ALA A 355 7.16 24.64 16.91
C ALA A 355 7.51 23.69 18.07
N THR A 356 7.73 22.42 17.80
CA THR A 356 8.16 21.40 18.79
C THR A 356 9.63 20.99 18.60
N GLY A 357 10.38 21.74 17.79
CA GLY A 357 11.81 21.47 17.57
C GLY A 357 12.09 20.35 16.56
N TYR A 358 11.07 19.95 15.77
CA TYR A 358 11.23 18.98 14.69
C TYR A 358 11.67 19.69 13.40
N PRO A 359 12.36 18.98 12.49
CA PRO A 359 12.91 19.56 11.27
C PRO A 359 11.87 19.82 10.17
N ASN A 360 10.63 19.35 10.34
CA ASN A 360 9.60 19.46 9.30
C ASN A 360 8.33 20.13 9.84
N ASP A 361 7.74 21.00 9.01
CA ASP A 361 6.36 21.45 9.21
C ASP A 361 5.44 20.68 8.30
N LEU A 362 4.49 19.92 8.88
CA LEU A 362 3.45 19.21 8.14
C LEU A 362 2.11 19.95 8.24
N PRO A 363 1.13 19.67 7.37
CA PRO A 363 -0.22 20.19 7.53
C PRO A 363 -0.81 19.81 8.90
N VAL A 364 -1.67 20.66 9.43
CA VAL A 364 -2.25 20.45 10.77
C VAL A 364 -3.17 19.23 10.79
N LEU A 365 -4.02 19.09 9.78
CA LEU A 365 -5.07 18.07 9.73
C LEU A 365 -4.78 16.96 8.73
N THR A 366 -4.50 17.30 7.45
CA THR A 366 -4.37 16.24 6.45
C THR A 366 -3.17 15.35 6.71
N TYR A 367 -3.42 14.05 6.73
CA TYR A 367 -2.43 12.99 6.71
C TYR A 367 -2.75 12.02 5.57
N ASP A 368 -2.99 12.59 4.40
CA ASP A 368 -3.35 11.85 3.19
C ASP A 368 -2.25 10.88 2.74
N PHE A 369 -1.00 11.25 2.95
CA PHE A 369 0.21 10.49 2.60
C PHE A 369 0.30 10.07 1.13
N GLN A 370 -0.60 10.51 0.27
CA GLN A 370 -0.78 10.02 -1.11
C GLN A 370 -0.97 8.49 -1.16
N ALA A 371 -1.53 7.91 -0.10
CA ALA A 371 -1.69 6.48 0.10
C ALA A 371 -2.63 5.84 -0.94
N PRO A 372 -2.55 4.53 -1.20
CA PRO A 372 -3.45 3.79 -2.11
C PRO A 372 -4.93 4.00 -1.81
N LEU A 373 -5.30 4.04 -0.53
CA LEU A 373 -6.58 4.57 -0.06
C LEU A 373 -6.31 5.93 0.59
N GLY A 374 -6.80 7.00 -0.03
CA GLY A 374 -6.51 8.36 0.40
C GLY A 374 -7.18 8.75 1.72
N GLU A 375 -6.99 10.02 2.15
CA GLU A 375 -7.48 10.58 3.41
C GLU A 375 -8.96 10.31 3.68
N HIS A 376 -9.78 10.21 2.63
CA HIS A 376 -11.23 10.00 2.70
C HIS A 376 -11.66 8.66 2.10
N GLY A 377 -10.78 7.67 2.06
CA GLY A 377 -11.02 6.33 1.52
C GLY A 377 -11.25 6.30 0.01
N GLN A 378 -10.74 7.29 -0.74
CA GLN A 378 -10.75 7.27 -2.20
C GLN A 378 -9.66 6.34 -2.74
N TYR A 379 -10.02 5.50 -3.70
CA TYR A 379 -9.08 4.66 -4.42
C TYR A 379 -8.14 5.51 -5.29
N ARG A 380 -6.86 5.18 -5.28
CA ARG A 380 -5.83 5.75 -6.16
C ARG A 380 -5.27 4.70 -7.11
N PRO A 381 -4.67 5.11 -8.23
CA PRO A 381 -4.05 4.16 -9.18
C PRO A 381 -3.01 3.23 -8.53
N SER A 382 -2.32 3.68 -7.48
CA SER A 382 -1.39 2.83 -6.72
C SER A 382 -2.07 1.65 -6.02
N TYR A 383 -3.33 1.78 -5.64
CA TYR A 383 -4.12 0.67 -5.11
C TYR A 383 -4.30 -0.44 -6.17
N ASP A 384 -4.57 -0.08 -7.41
CA ASP A 384 -4.78 -1.02 -8.50
C ASP A 384 -3.47 -1.73 -8.89
N GLU A 385 -2.37 -0.99 -8.98
CA GLU A 385 -1.05 -1.54 -9.26
C GLU A 385 -0.57 -2.52 -8.18
N LEU A 386 -0.72 -2.16 -6.91
CA LEU A 386 -0.32 -3.01 -5.80
C LEU A 386 -1.22 -4.25 -5.69
N ARG A 387 -2.53 -4.12 -5.96
CA ARG A 387 -3.47 -5.25 -5.93
C ARG A 387 -3.04 -6.36 -6.87
N LEU A 388 -2.54 -6.06 -8.07
CA LEU A 388 -2.03 -7.08 -9.00
C LEU A 388 -0.90 -7.89 -8.38
N GLN A 389 0.04 -7.24 -7.69
CA GLN A 389 1.12 -7.92 -7.00
C GLN A 389 0.62 -8.72 -5.80
N HIS A 390 -0.38 -8.20 -5.08
CA HIS A 390 -0.97 -8.90 -3.94
C HIS A 390 -1.76 -10.14 -4.39
N LEU A 391 -2.44 -10.10 -5.53
CA LEU A 391 -3.10 -11.28 -6.12
C LEU A 391 -2.08 -12.36 -6.50
N LEU A 392 -0.95 -11.98 -7.11
CA LEU A 392 0.17 -12.89 -7.35
C LEU A 392 0.65 -13.53 -6.04
N LEU A 393 0.88 -12.73 -4.99
CA LEU A 393 1.36 -13.22 -3.71
C LEU A 393 0.34 -14.10 -2.97
N ALA A 394 -0.95 -13.87 -3.17
CA ALA A 394 -2.01 -14.68 -2.58
C ALA A 394 -1.96 -16.14 -3.09
N ASP A 395 -1.60 -16.36 -4.36
CA ASP A 395 -1.55 -17.70 -4.97
C ASP A 395 -0.15 -18.31 -5.03
N PHE A 396 0.86 -17.48 -5.15
CA PHE A 396 2.23 -17.94 -5.35
C PHE A 396 3.18 -17.52 -4.22
N GLY A 397 2.69 -16.77 -3.24
CA GLY A 397 3.50 -16.30 -2.11
C GLY A 397 4.09 -17.44 -1.29
N GLU A 398 3.35 -18.54 -1.09
CA GLU A 398 3.85 -19.75 -0.43
C GLU A 398 5.03 -20.36 -1.20
N THR A 399 5.00 -20.32 -2.54
CA THR A 399 6.08 -20.79 -3.41
C THR A 399 7.25 -19.80 -3.42
N ILE A 400 6.97 -18.50 -3.51
CA ILE A 400 7.99 -17.45 -3.62
C ILE A 400 8.74 -17.25 -2.28
N ALA A 401 8.05 -17.33 -1.13
CA ALA A 401 8.65 -17.02 0.17
C ALA A 401 9.95 -17.78 0.47
N PRO A 402 10.06 -19.10 0.28
CA PRO A 402 11.31 -19.84 0.53
C PRO A 402 12.35 -19.67 -0.58
N MET A 403 11.99 -19.13 -1.76
CA MET A 403 12.90 -18.97 -2.89
C MET A 403 14.01 -17.97 -2.58
N GLN A 404 15.22 -18.26 -3.04
CA GLN A 404 16.37 -17.34 -2.95
C GLN A 404 16.34 -16.34 -4.10
N SER A 405 16.79 -15.14 -3.85
CA SER A 405 17.07 -14.14 -4.89
C SER A 405 18.48 -14.36 -5.43
N VAL A 406 18.61 -14.44 -6.74
CA VAL A 406 19.89 -14.56 -7.45
C VAL A 406 20.02 -13.38 -8.40
N LEU A 407 21.11 -12.64 -8.29
CA LEU A 407 21.40 -11.46 -9.08
C LEU A 407 22.38 -11.79 -10.21
N PRO A 408 22.25 -11.17 -11.40
CA PRO A 408 23.21 -11.32 -12.49
C PRO A 408 24.56 -10.71 -12.10
N ALA A 409 25.65 -11.32 -12.56
CA ALA A 409 27.00 -10.83 -12.29
C ALA A 409 27.33 -9.52 -13.04
N ASP A 410 26.62 -9.28 -14.13
CA ASP A 410 26.72 -8.11 -15.01
C ASP A 410 25.57 -7.11 -14.78
N GLY A 411 24.96 -7.13 -13.60
CA GLY A 411 23.94 -6.16 -13.19
C GLY A 411 24.47 -4.73 -13.05
N PRO A 412 23.59 -3.76 -12.73
CA PRO A 412 23.99 -2.36 -12.53
C PRO A 412 25.12 -2.23 -11.51
N ARG A 413 26.10 -1.37 -11.82
CA ARG A 413 27.26 -1.13 -10.94
C ARG A 413 26.89 -0.45 -9.62
N ASP A 414 25.93 0.45 -9.68
CA ASP A 414 25.39 1.22 -8.56
C ASP A 414 24.02 1.82 -8.92
N GLN A 415 23.44 2.60 -8.02
CA GLN A 415 22.13 3.24 -8.21
C GLN A 415 22.10 4.32 -9.30
N HIS A 416 23.25 4.79 -9.79
CA HIS A 416 23.37 5.77 -10.88
C HIS A 416 23.56 5.13 -12.27
N ASP A 417 23.78 3.82 -12.33
CA ASP A 417 23.85 3.10 -13.59
C ASP A 417 22.47 3.05 -14.23
N ARG A 418 22.30 3.81 -15.32
CA ARG A 418 21.04 3.94 -16.05
C ARG A 418 21.02 3.14 -17.36
N GLU A 419 22.16 2.58 -17.75
CA GLU A 419 22.33 1.90 -19.04
C GLU A 419 22.16 0.39 -18.93
N THR A 420 22.37 -0.18 -17.73
CA THR A 420 22.30 -1.63 -17.51
C THR A 420 20.89 -2.05 -17.08
N LEU A 421 20.29 -3.01 -17.80
CA LEU A 421 18.98 -3.57 -17.46
C LEU A 421 19.00 -4.18 -16.05
N ARG A 422 18.00 -3.87 -15.27
CA ARG A 422 17.85 -4.28 -13.87
C ARG A 422 16.94 -5.51 -13.78
N TRP A 423 17.48 -6.64 -13.36
CA TRP A 423 16.72 -7.87 -13.24
C TRP A 423 17.29 -8.82 -12.17
N ALA A 424 16.47 -9.78 -11.76
CA ALA A 424 16.84 -10.81 -10.79
C ALA A 424 15.97 -12.05 -11.00
N VAL A 425 16.37 -13.16 -10.41
CA VAL A 425 15.58 -14.39 -10.39
C VAL A 425 15.36 -14.83 -8.96
N ARG A 426 14.09 -15.09 -8.59
CA ARG A 426 13.75 -15.86 -7.39
C ARG A 426 13.62 -17.32 -7.80
N THR A 427 14.27 -18.24 -7.06
CA THR A 427 14.30 -19.67 -7.40
C THR A 427 14.40 -20.54 -6.17
N ASP A 428 13.83 -21.74 -6.27
CA ASP A 428 13.99 -22.82 -5.29
C ASP A 428 15.39 -23.48 -5.34
N GLY A 429 16.20 -23.13 -6.35
CA GLY A 429 17.53 -23.66 -6.57
C GLY A 429 17.56 -24.95 -7.40
N SER A 430 16.40 -25.53 -7.74
CA SER A 430 16.30 -26.77 -8.55
C SER A 430 16.03 -26.48 -10.03
N ALA A 431 14.82 -26.13 -10.38
CA ALA A 431 14.39 -25.96 -11.75
C ALA A 431 13.43 -24.82 -12.01
N SER A 432 12.72 -24.33 -10.98
CA SER A 432 11.64 -23.35 -11.11
C SER A 432 11.98 -22.02 -10.48
N GLY A 433 11.24 -20.98 -10.87
CA GLY A 433 11.44 -19.65 -10.32
C GLY A 433 10.56 -18.59 -10.96
N PHE A 434 10.95 -17.33 -10.68
CA PHE A 434 10.35 -16.14 -11.25
C PHE A 434 11.44 -15.15 -11.64
N LEU A 435 11.35 -14.65 -12.85
CA LEU A 435 12.19 -13.58 -13.38
C LEU A 435 11.55 -12.24 -13.04
N PHE A 436 12.29 -11.33 -12.41
CA PHE A 436 11.86 -9.98 -12.09
C PHE A 436 12.68 -8.99 -12.89
N VAL A 437 12.02 -8.01 -13.49
CA VAL A 437 12.64 -6.90 -14.23
C VAL A 437 12.06 -5.58 -13.73
N THR A 438 12.93 -4.58 -13.55
CA THR A 438 12.54 -3.21 -13.20
C THR A 438 13.32 -2.23 -14.07
N ASN A 439 12.70 -1.80 -15.17
CA ASN A 439 13.23 -0.75 -16.05
C ASN A 439 12.51 0.59 -15.79
N HIS A 440 12.22 0.84 -14.52
CA HIS A 440 11.52 2.02 -14.03
C HIS A 440 12.25 2.68 -12.85
N GLN A 441 12.25 3.98 -12.81
CA GLN A 441 12.56 4.80 -11.62
C GLN A 441 11.92 6.18 -11.76
N PRO A 442 11.61 6.86 -10.63
CA PRO A 442 11.12 8.25 -10.65
C PRO A 442 12.12 9.23 -11.27
N HIS A 443 11.59 10.33 -11.80
CA HIS A 443 12.33 11.54 -12.22
C HIS A 443 13.36 11.36 -13.32
N GLU A 444 14.05 10.25 -13.39
CA GLU A 444 15.15 9.97 -14.32
C GLU A 444 14.83 8.72 -15.15
N PRO A 445 14.07 8.83 -16.24
CA PRO A 445 13.66 7.69 -17.05
C PRO A 445 14.87 6.87 -17.53
N LEU A 446 14.72 5.55 -17.49
CA LEU A 446 15.68 4.60 -18.02
C LEU A 446 15.43 4.41 -19.53
N PRO A 447 16.44 4.02 -20.34
CA PRO A 447 16.25 3.76 -21.76
C PRO A 447 15.47 2.49 -22.04
N ASP A 448 14.98 2.37 -23.29
CA ASP A 448 14.55 1.11 -23.84
C ASP A 448 15.72 0.14 -23.97
N HIS A 449 15.49 -1.16 -23.74
CA HIS A 449 16.46 -2.21 -23.97
C HIS A 449 16.01 -3.09 -25.15
N PRO A 450 16.42 -2.79 -26.40
CA PRO A 450 16.05 -3.58 -27.58
C PRO A 450 16.78 -4.93 -27.61
N ASP A 451 16.25 -5.86 -28.41
CA ASP A 451 16.84 -7.18 -28.67
C ASP A 451 17.16 -7.99 -27.39
N THR A 452 16.35 -7.84 -26.35
CA THR A 452 16.56 -8.45 -25.04
C THR A 452 16.05 -9.88 -24.99
N SER A 453 16.89 -10.78 -24.51
CA SER A 453 16.53 -12.15 -24.10
C SER A 453 17.26 -12.53 -22.81
N PHE A 454 16.68 -13.43 -22.03
CA PHE A 454 17.22 -13.91 -20.76
C PHE A 454 17.54 -15.40 -20.87
N THR A 455 18.73 -15.81 -20.45
CA THR A 455 19.06 -17.20 -20.28
C THR A 455 19.32 -17.51 -18.81
N VAL A 456 18.51 -18.39 -18.25
CA VAL A 456 18.64 -18.86 -16.85
C VAL A 456 19.09 -20.31 -16.85
N ALA A 457 20.30 -20.54 -16.37
CA ALA A 457 20.87 -21.88 -16.26
C ALA A 457 20.68 -22.44 -14.86
N PHE A 458 19.80 -23.41 -14.72
CA PHE A 458 19.52 -24.14 -13.48
C PHE A 458 20.49 -25.27 -13.27
N PRO A 459 20.83 -25.67 -12.00
CA PRO A 459 21.77 -26.78 -11.75
C PRO A 459 21.28 -28.13 -12.28
N ASP A 460 20.01 -28.44 -12.07
CA ASP A 460 19.43 -29.75 -12.28
C ASP A 460 18.49 -29.82 -13.50
N ALA A 461 18.49 -28.79 -14.36
CA ALA A 461 17.62 -28.74 -15.53
C ALA A 461 18.30 -28.00 -16.68
N PRO A 462 17.89 -28.27 -17.94
CA PRO A 462 18.38 -27.53 -19.10
C PRO A 462 18.18 -26.04 -18.94
N PRO A 463 19.09 -25.20 -19.47
CA PRO A 463 18.88 -23.75 -19.44
C PRO A 463 17.56 -23.33 -20.10
N LEU A 464 16.90 -22.30 -19.55
CA LEU A 464 15.79 -21.64 -20.20
C LEU A 464 16.29 -20.38 -20.88
N THR A 465 15.97 -20.21 -22.16
CA THR A 465 16.16 -18.96 -22.90
C THR A 465 14.77 -18.42 -23.27
N LEU A 466 14.46 -17.22 -22.81
CA LEU A 466 13.18 -16.58 -23.02
C LEU A 466 13.32 -15.07 -23.28
N PRO A 467 12.40 -14.48 -24.07
CA PRO A 467 11.44 -15.16 -24.95
C PRO A 467 12.17 -15.88 -26.12
N SER A 468 11.41 -16.66 -26.90
CA SER A 468 11.95 -17.39 -28.09
C SER A 468 12.48 -16.44 -29.16
N THR A 469 11.86 -15.26 -29.27
CA THR A 469 12.32 -14.14 -30.10
C THR A 469 12.65 -12.96 -29.19
N PRO A 470 13.86 -12.37 -29.30
CA PRO A 470 14.22 -11.20 -28.49
C PRO A 470 13.19 -10.07 -28.57
N VAL A 471 12.96 -9.37 -27.46
CA VAL A 471 12.00 -8.28 -27.35
C VAL A 471 12.66 -6.98 -26.95
N THR A 472 11.96 -5.87 -27.10
CA THR A 472 12.35 -4.61 -26.44
C THR A 472 11.73 -4.55 -25.06
N VAL A 473 12.54 -4.38 -24.02
CA VAL A 473 12.02 -4.01 -22.68
C VAL A 473 11.87 -2.50 -22.63
N PRO A 474 10.64 -1.98 -22.58
CA PRO A 474 10.41 -0.55 -22.69
C PRO A 474 10.91 0.21 -21.46
N ALA A 475 11.23 1.50 -21.65
CA ALA A 475 11.36 2.46 -20.57
C ALA A 475 10.08 2.46 -19.71
N GLY A 476 10.22 2.46 -18.39
CA GLY A 476 9.10 2.44 -17.46
C GLY A 476 8.52 1.06 -17.18
N ALA A 477 8.97 -0.01 -17.83
CA ALA A 477 8.48 -1.37 -17.61
C ALA A 477 8.95 -1.96 -16.27
N TYR A 478 8.06 -2.67 -15.59
CA TYR A 478 8.38 -3.54 -14.46
C TYR A 478 7.43 -4.75 -14.48
N PHE A 479 7.97 -5.94 -14.31
CA PHE A 479 7.18 -7.17 -14.42
C PHE A 479 7.85 -8.37 -13.75
N CYS A 480 7.04 -9.43 -13.55
CA CYS A 480 7.46 -10.71 -13.02
C CYS A 480 6.99 -11.82 -13.98
N TRP A 481 7.91 -12.57 -14.57
CA TRP A 481 7.60 -13.69 -15.45
C TRP A 481 7.88 -15.05 -14.79
N PRO A 482 6.98 -16.03 -14.91
CA PRO A 482 7.19 -17.35 -14.34
C PRO A 482 8.19 -18.15 -15.15
N LEU A 483 8.96 -18.99 -14.45
CA LEU A 483 9.93 -19.94 -15.02
C LEU A 483 9.60 -21.33 -14.49
N ARG A 484 9.16 -22.24 -15.36
CA ARG A 484 8.72 -23.62 -15.04
C ARG A 484 7.71 -23.65 -13.91
N LEU A 485 6.64 -22.92 -14.10
CA LEU A 485 5.54 -22.85 -13.16
C LEU A 485 4.59 -24.04 -13.37
N ASP A 486 4.31 -24.77 -12.30
CA ASP A 486 3.29 -25.81 -12.31
C ASP A 486 1.90 -25.24 -12.02
N VAL A 487 0.92 -25.54 -12.87
CA VAL A 487 -0.48 -25.17 -12.74
C VAL A 487 -1.32 -26.42 -12.89
N ALA A 488 -1.81 -26.99 -11.82
CA ALA A 488 -2.28 -28.37 -11.78
C ALA A 488 -1.21 -29.29 -12.40
N ASP A 489 -1.56 -30.11 -13.41
CA ASP A 489 -0.63 -31.03 -14.07
C ASP A 489 0.05 -30.40 -15.31
N LEU A 490 -0.21 -29.12 -15.60
CA LEU A 490 0.44 -28.40 -16.69
C LEU A 490 1.73 -27.77 -16.19
N ARG A 491 2.83 -27.97 -16.92
CA ARG A 491 4.06 -27.19 -16.76
C ARG A 491 4.11 -26.07 -17.79
N LEU A 492 4.08 -24.84 -17.29
CA LEU A 492 4.35 -23.63 -18.05
C LEU A 492 5.84 -23.31 -17.95
N ASP A 493 6.62 -23.58 -19.02
CA ASP A 493 8.07 -23.32 -19.03
C ASP A 493 8.37 -21.85 -18.84
N TRP A 494 7.63 -20.96 -19.53
CA TRP A 494 7.59 -19.52 -19.25
C TRP A 494 6.34 -18.87 -19.84
N ALA A 495 6.07 -17.67 -19.36
CA ALA A 495 5.17 -16.72 -20.00
C ALA A 495 5.83 -15.34 -20.01
N THR A 496 5.76 -14.61 -21.13
CA THR A 496 6.09 -13.17 -21.15
C THR A 496 4.91 -12.33 -20.70
N ALA A 497 4.21 -12.84 -19.67
CA ALA A 497 3.08 -12.23 -18.99
C ALA A 497 3.16 -12.60 -17.51
N GLN A 498 2.79 -11.64 -16.65
CA GLN A 498 2.87 -11.80 -15.21
C GLN A 498 1.67 -12.62 -14.68
N PRO A 499 1.89 -13.67 -13.86
CA PRO A 499 0.78 -14.32 -13.17
C PRO A 499 0.05 -13.34 -12.25
N VAL A 500 -1.29 -13.39 -12.31
CA VAL A 500 -2.17 -12.57 -11.46
C VAL A 500 -2.81 -13.43 -10.38
N CYS A 501 -3.60 -14.42 -10.79
CA CYS A 501 -4.27 -15.33 -9.85
C CYS A 501 -4.72 -16.62 -10.54
N LYS A 502 -5.16 -17.57 -9.74
CA LYS A 502 -5.88 -18.78 -10.18
C LYS A 502 -7.31 -18.70 -9.72
N VAL A 503 -8.24 -19.14 -10.57
CA VAL A 503 -9.65 -19.36 -10.22
C VAL A 503 -10.12 -20.66 -10.84
N GLU A 504 -11.15 -21.26 -10.29
CA GLU A 504 -11.85 -22.40 -10.92
C GLU A 504 -13.06 -21.89 -11.68
N ASP A 505 -13.27 -22.38 -12.90
CA ASP A 505 -14.48 -22.07 -13.63
C ASP A 505 -15.65 -23.01 -13.26
N ASN A 506 -16.83 -22.81 -13.87
CA ASN A 506 -18.03 -23.62 -13.56
C ASN A 506 -17.89 -25.10 -13.90
N ASP A 507 -16.93 -25.47 -14.74
CA ASP A 507 -16.64 -26.85 -15.13
C ASP A 507 -15.54 -27.51 -14.26
N GLY A 508 -15.08 -26.83 -13.20
CA GLY A 508 -13.99 -27.26 -12.33
C GLY A 508 -12.60 -27.20 -12.99
N ARG A 509 -12.45 -26.39 -14.05
CA ARG A 509 -11.18 -26.19 -14.73
C ARG A 509 -10.39 -25.07 -14.03
N THR A 510 -9.11 -25.32 -13.76
CA THR A 510 -8.21 -24.28 -13.25
C THR A 510 -7.90 -23.25 -14.34
N VAL A 511 -8.22 -22.00 -14.09
CA VAL A 511 -7.86 -20.87 -14.97
C VAL A 511 -6.73 -20.07 -14.32
N LEU A 512 -5.53 -20.08 -14.95
CA LEU A 512 -4.46 -19.16 -14.60
C LEU A 512 -4.68 -17.85 -15.35
N VAL A 513 -4.83 -16.77 -14.60
CA VAL A 513 -4.95 -15.40 -15.14
C VAL A 513 -3.56 -14.79 -15.20
N LEU A 514 -3.22 -14.26 -16.36
CA LEU A 514 -1.95 -13.62 -16.67
C LEU A 514 -2.20 -12.18 -17.12
N ALA A 515 -1.31 -11.26 -16.78
CA ALA A 515 -1.31 -9.87 -17.26
C ALA A 515 -0.17 -9.69 -18.27
N ALA A 516 -0.49 -9.27 -19.46
CA ALA A 516 0.51 -8.90 -20.46
C ALA A 516 1.33 -7.69 -19.96
N THR A 517 2.60 -7.64 -20.35
CA THR A 517 3.48 -6.50 -20.12
C THR A 517 3.29 -5.49 -21.27
N ASP A 518 3.01 -4.22 -20.93
CA ASP A 518 2.82 -3.18 -21.94
C ASP A 518 4.06 -3.10 -22.85
N GLY A 519 3.84 -3.11 -24.18
CA GLY A 519 4.89 -3.05 -25.18
C GLY A 519 5.62 -4.36 -25.45
N ILE A 520 5.23 -5.48 -24.84
CA ILE A 520 5.77 -6.81 -25.06
C ILE A 520 4.65 -7.77 -25.43
N ASP A 521 4.77 -8.39 -26.63
CA ASP A 521 3.79 -9.38 -27.07
C ASP A 521 3.85 -10.63 -26.18
N PRO A 522 2.70 -11.15 -25.71
CA PRO A 522 2.71 -12.35 -24.88
C PRO A 522 3.11 -13.59 -25.67
N GLU A 523 4.02 -14.35 -25.07
CA GLU A 523 4.44 -15.68 -25.48
C GLU A 523 4.24 -16.65 -24.33
N LEU A 524 3.61 -17.79 -24.58
CA LEU A 524 3.48 -18.88 -23.63
C LEU A 524 4.24 -20.09 -24.15
N ALA A 525 5.09 -20.68 -23.35
CA ALA A 525 5.81 -21.90 -23.65
C ALA A 525 5.40 -23.00 -22.68
N LEU A 526 4.80 -24.06 -23.19
CA LEU A 526 4.34 -25.21 -22.42
C LEU A 526 5.30 -26.39 -22.62
N ASP A 527 5.57 -27.16 -21.56
CA ASP A 527 6.27 -28.43 -21.68
C ASP A 527 5.38 -29.46 -22.44
N ALA A 528 5.79 -29.81 -23.67
CA ALA A 528 5.01 -30.69 -24.52
C ALA A 528 4.72 -32.07 -23.91
N ARG A 529 5.52 -32.49 -22.93
CA ARG A 529 5.33 -33.80 -22.23
C ARG A 529 4.13 -33.79 -21.30
N THR A 530 3.70 -32.63 -20.85
CA THR A 530 2.54 -32.46 -19.94
C THR A 530 1.24 -32.21 -20.70
N VAL A 531 1.28 -32.03 -22.02
CA VAL A 531 0.15 -31.56 -22.83
C VAL A 531 -0.26 -32.61 -23.87
N THR A 532 -1.57 -32.85 -23.93
CA THR A 532 -2.18 -33.71 -25.00
C THR A 532 -2.86 -32.87 -26.07
N ARG A 533 -3.38 -31.72 -25.72
CA ARG A 533 -4.08 -30.83 -26.65
C ARG A 533 -4.02 -29.38 -26.20
N VAL A 534 -3.84 -28.49 -27.17
CA VAL A 534 -3.94 -27.03 -26.98
C VAL A 534 -4.98 -26.48 -27.95
N THR A 535 -5.84 -25.62 -27.45
CA THR A 535 -6.81 -24.86 -28.25
C THR A 535 -6.61 -23.36 -28.01
N THR A 536 -6.26 -22.65 -29.07
CA THR A 536 -6.12 -21.19 -29.03
C THR A 536 -7.38 -20.50 -29.45
N PRO A 537 -7.60 -19.21 -29.09
CA PRO A 537 -8.75 -18.44 -29.54
C PRO A 537 -8.86 -18.41 -31.07
N SER A 538 -10.13 -18.35 -31.54
CA SER A 538 -10.42 -18.36 -32.97
C SER A 538 -9.71 -17.22 -33.71
N GLY A 539 -9.14 -17.52 -34.91
CA GLY A 539 -8.41 -16.55 -35.71
C GLY A 539 -6.99 -16.22 -35.25
N ARG A 540 -6.46 -16.96 -34.26
CA ARG A 540 -5.06 -16.84 -33.81
C ARG A 540 -4.15 -17.89 -34.48
N PRO A 541 -2.83 -17.64 -34.53
CA PRO A 541 -1.89 -18.65 -35.02
C PRO A 541 -2.02 -19.96 -34.25
N ALA A 542 -1.86 -21.07 -34.96
CA ALA A 542 -1.80 -22.37 -34.29
C ALA A 542 -0.55 -22.46 -33.42
N PRO A 543 -0.59 -23.18 -32.30
CA PRO A 543 0.59 -23.48 -31.51
C PRO A 543 1.67 -24.18 -32.34
N VAL A 544 2.93 -23.84 -32.09
CA VAL A 544 4.09 -24.41 -32.78
C VAL A 544 4.86 -25.32 -31.83
N THR A 545 5.10 -26.58 -32.25
CA THR A 545 5.98 -27.46 -31.47
C THR A 545 7.44 -27.17 -31.84
N ASP A 546 8.22 -26.80 -30.81
CA ASP A 546 9.67 -26.56 -30.93
C ASP A 546 10.41 -27.44 -29.90
N GLY A 547 10.95 -28.57 -30.39
CA GLY A 547 11.56 -29.56 -29.53
C GLY A 547 10.59 -30.12 -28.49
N ASP A 548 10.95 -29.99 -27.21
CA ASP A 548 10.13 -30.42 -26.08
C ASP A 548 9.06 -29.39 -25.64
N ARG A 549 8.83 -28.33 -26.45
CA ARG A 549 7.93 -27.23 -26.09
C ARG A 549 6.81 -27.00 -27.10
N ILE A 550 5.71 -26.48 -26.61
CA ILE A 550 4.63 -25.93 -27.40
C ILE A 550 4.64 -24.43 -27.19
N LEU A 551 4.99 -23.68 -28.25
CA LEU A 551 5.01 -22.22 -28.22
C LEU A 551 3.67 -21.68 -28.73
N ILE A 552 3.12 -20.73 -28.01
CA ILE A 552 1.89 -20.01 -28.33
C ILE A 552 2.24 -18.53 -28.40
N THR A 553 2.18 -17.97 -29.60
CA THR A 553 2.50 -16.57 -29.93
C THR A 553 1.34 -15.92 -30.67
N GLY A 554 1.42 -14.59 -30.86
CA GLY A 554 0.39 -13.83 -31.61
C GLY A 554 -0.94 -13.76 -30.88
N LEU A 555 -0.99 -13.99 -29.59
CA LEU A 555 -2.14 -13.70 -28.74
C LEU A 555 -2.36 -12.19 -28.70
N VAL A 556 -3.60 -11.76 -28.84
CA VAL A 556 -3.97 -10.37 -28.52
C VAL A 556 -4.56 -10.40 -27.11
N PRO A 557 -3.90 -9.79 -26.13
CA PRO A 557 -4.37 -9.79 -24.74
C PRO A 557 -5.78 -9.18 -24.62
N GLY A 558 -6.60 -9.78 -23.76
CA GLY A 558 -7.97 -9.33 -23.49
C GLY A 558 -8.80 -10.44 -22.84
N THR A 559 -10.07 -10.17 -22.59
CA THR A 559 -10.99 -11.13 -21.97
C THR A 559 -11.30 -12.36 -22.83
N ASP A 560 -11.02 -12.30 -24.12
CA ASP A 560 -11.16 -13.38 -25.12
C ASP A 560 -9.86 -14.18 -25.35
N ALA A 561 -8.75 -13.76 -24.77
CA ALA A 561 -7.45 -14.43 -24.94
C ALA A 561 -7.30 -15.64 -24.01
N LEU A 562 -8.23 -16.59 -24.14
CA LEU A 562 -8.27 -17.83 -23.36
C LEU A 562 -7.65 -19.00 -24.16
N VAL A 563 -6.53 -19.53 -23.68
CA VAL A 563 -5.91 -20.75 -24.23
C VAL A 563 -6.32 -21.93 -23.36
N GLU A 564 -6.94 -22.93 -23.96
CA GLU A 564 -7.37 -24.16 -23.29
C GLU A 564 -6.33 -25.26 -23.49
N VAL A 565 -5.99 -25.96 -22.41
CA VAL A 565 -4.99 -27.03 -22.41
C VAL A 565 -5.57 -28.28 -21.73
N GLU A 566 -5.49 -29.41 -22.43
CA GLU A 566 -5.74 -30.73 -21.86
C GLU A 566 -4.38 -31.37 -21.53
N THR A 567 -4.21 -31.81 -20.27
CA THR A 567 -2.95 -32.43 -19.84
C THR A 567 -2.91 -33.91 -20.07
N GLY A 568 -1.70 -34.50 -19.98
CA GLY A 568 -1.51 -35.92 -20.12
C GLY A 568 -2.22 -36.78 -19.05
N GLU A 569 -2.48 -36.18 -17.87
CA GLU A 569 -3.20 -36.84 -16.76
C GLU A 569 -4.70 -36.57 -16.78
N GLY A 570 -5.17 -35.84 -17.79
CA GLY A 570 -6.59 -35.56 -18.00
C GLY A 570 -7.13 -34.30 -17.29
N ALA A 571 -6.28 -33.51 -16.66
CA ALA A 571 -6.70 -32.22 -16.12
C ALA A 571 -6.96 -31.22 -17.27
N ARG A 572 -7.90 -30.32 -17.07
CA ARG A 572 -8.18 -29.24 -17.99
C ARG A 572 -7.74 -27.93 -17.35
N VAL A 573 -6.83 -27.24 -17.98
CA VAL A 573 -6.28 -25.95 -17.55
C VAL A 573 -6.61 -24.90 -18.61
N ALA A 574 -6.84 -23.68 -18.21
CA ALA A 574 -6.93 -22.55 -19.11
C ALA A 574 -5.96 -21.44 -18.71
N LEU A 575 -5.40 -20.75 -19.70
CA LEU A 575 -4.52 -19.61 -19.53
C LEU A 575 -5.23 -18.40 -20.13
N LEU A 576 -5.67 -17.46 -19.28
CA LEU A 576 -6.33 -16.21 -19.69
C LEU A 576 -5.30 -15.09 -19.64
N VAL A 577 -5.01 -14.48 -20.81
CA VAL A 577 -4.02 -13.40 -20.91
C VAL A 577 -4.75 -12.06 -21.08
N LEU A 578 -4.86 -11.30 -19.98
CA LEU A 578 -5.45 -9.97 -19.99
C LEU A 578 -4.42 -8.92 -20.46
N ASP A 579 -4.89 -7.88 -21.15
CA ASP A 579 -4.08 -6.68 -21.33
C ASP A 579 -3.82 -5.99 -19.98
N ALA A 580 -2.76 -5.18 -19.90
CA ALA A 580 -2.33 -4.56 -18.66
C ALA A 580 -3.40 -3.62 -18.04
N THR A 581 -4.17 -2.92 -18.87
CA THR A 581 -5.23 -2.03 -18.41
C THR A 581 -6.38 -2.81 -17.80
N THR A 582 -6.83 -3.87 -18.46
CA THR A 582 -7.88 -4.76 -17.97
C THR A 582 -7.42 -5.49 -16.71
N ALA A 583 -6.17 -5.97 -16.67
CA ALA A 583 -5.61 -6.64 -15.49
C ALA A 583 -5.62 -5.76 -14.23
N ARG A 584 -5.37 -4.44 -14.35
CA ARG A 584 -5.47 -3.49 -13.24
C ARG A 584 -6.87 -3.38 -12.64
N THR A 585 -7.91 -3.83 -13.34
CA THR A 585 -9.29 -3.88 -12.82
C THR A 585 -9.61 -5.20 -12.10
N ALA A 586 -8.66 -6.14 -12.00
CA ALA A 586 -8.87 -7.45 -11.43
C ALA A 586 -8.96 -7.41 -9.91
N TYR A 587 -10.01 -8.02 -9.37
CA TYR A 587 -10.21 -8.36 -7.97
C TYR A 587 -10.42 -9.86 -7.84
N ARG A 588 -10.13 -10.43 -6.69
CA ARG A 588 -10.51 -11.79 -6.35
C ARG A 588 -11.13 -11.83 -4.96
N GLY A 589 -12.24 -12.51 -4.82
CA GLY A 589 -12.92 -12.65 -3.56
C GLY A 589 -14.11 -13.59 -3.61
N GLU A 590 -14.58 -13.96 -2.42
CA GLU A 590 -15.78 -14.79 -2.27
C GLU A 590 -17.02 -13.92 -2.46
N ALA A 591 -17.76 -14.19 -3.51
CA ALA A 591 -19.04 -13.58 -3.82
C ALA A 591 -20.02 -14.62 -4.34
N TRP A 592 -21.27 -14.55 -3.88
CA TRP A 592 -22.35 -15.42 -4.32
C TRP A 592 -22.01 -16.92 -4.20
N GLY A 593 -21.38 -17.27 -3.04
CA GLY A 593 -21.09 -18.67 -2.68
C GLY A 593 -19.88 -19.30 -3.37
N ALA A 594 -19.07 -18.54 -4.14
CA ALA A 594 -17.84 -19.02 -4.74
C ALA A 594 -16.76 -17.94 -4.80
N GLU A 595 -15.49 -18.38 -4.86
CA GLU A 595 -14.39 -17.48 -5.17
C GLU A 595 -14.42 -17.10 -6.65
N ARG A 596 -14.25 -15.82 -6.96
CA ARG A 596 -14.38 -15.28 -8.33
C ARG A 596 -13.28 -14.28 -8.63
N LEU A 597 -12.83 -14.33 -9.89
CA LEU A 597 -12.21 -13.19 -10.53
C LEU A 597 -13.32 -12.19 -10.89
N VAL A 598 -13.13 -10.94 -10.53
CA VAL A 598 -14.01 -9.84 -10.88
C VAL A 598 -13.18 -8.73 -11.52
N LEU A 599 -13.46 -8.42 -12.79
CA LEU A 599 -12.88 -7.26 -13.47
C LEU A 599 -13.85 -6.09 -13.30
N CYS A 600 -13.44 -5.06 -12.59
CA CYS A 600 -14.26 -3.87 -12.31
C CYS A 600 -13.39 -2.62 -12.26
N PRO A 601 -13.63 -1.62 -13.10
CA PRO A 601 -12.90 -0.35 -13.08
C PRO A 601 -13.15 0.48 -11.80
N GLU A 602 -14.28 0.23 -11.15
CA GLU A 602 -14.65 0.85 -9.89
C GLU A 602 -14.15 0.03 -8.70
N GLY A 603 -14.20 0.58 -7.49
CA GLY A 603 -13.85 -0.16 -6.28
C GLY A 603 -14.84 -1.30 -5.99
N VAL A 604 -14.33 -2.47 -5.60
CA VAL A 604 -15.16 -3.62 -5.20
C VAL A 604 -14.76 -4.10 -3.82
N VAL A 605 -15.75 -4.42 -2.98
CA VAL A 605 -15.56 -5.13 -1.73
C VAL A 605 -16.47 -6.37 -1.68
N PHE A 606 -16.01 -7.40 -1.01
CA PHE A 606 -16.67 -8.71 -0.94
C PHE A 606 -17.12 -9.02 0.48
N ASP A 607 -18.32 -9.60 0.60
CA ASP A 607 -18.85 -10.15 1.85
C ASP A 607 -19.67 -11.40 1.53
N LYS A 608 -18.99 -12.54 1.33
CA LYS A 608 -19.50 -13.90 1.04
C LYS A 608 -20.68 -14.00 0.07
N GLU A 609 -21.83 -13.46 0.43
CA GLU A 609 -23.10 -13.50 -0.33
C GLU A 609 -23.28 -12.26 -1.20
N GLU A 610 -22.42 -11.25 -1.04
CA GLU A 610 -22.60 -9.93 -1.62
C GLU A 610 -21.28 -9.43 -2.23
N ALA A 611 -21.38 -8.77 -3.38
CA ALA A 611 -20.35 -7.89 -3.90
C ALA A 611 -20.88 -6.45 -3.90
N ARG A 612 -20.14 -5.51 -3.32
CA ARG A 612 -20.48 -4.09 -3.38
C ARG A 612 -19.53 -3.36 -4.29
N ILE A 613 -20.10 -2.61 -5.25
CA ILE A 613 -19.35 -1.78 -6.17
C ILE A 613 -19.44 -0.33 -5.69
N GLN A 614 -18.31 0.35 -5.68
CA GLN A 614 -18.17 1.72 -5.20
C GLN A 614 -17.62 2.60 -6.32
N ALA A 615 -18.47 3.34 -6.97
CA ALA A 615 -18.09 4.33 -7.98
C ALA A 615 -18.14 5.74 -7.41
N ARG A 616 -17.38 6.65 -7.99
CA ARG A 616 -17.45 8.10 -7.72
C ARG A 616 -17.69 8.85 -9.01
N THR A 617 -18.65 9.74 -9.02
CA THR A 617 -18.99 10.51 -10.21
C THR A 617 -19.01 12.00 -9.93
N THR A 618 -18.79 12.79 -10.99
CA THR A 618 -18.99 14.23 -10.97
C THR A 618 -20.33 14.53 -11.66
N PRO A 619 -21.33 15.05 -10.93
CA PRO A 619 -22.58 15.45 -11.56
C PRO A 619 -22.35 16.48 -12.70
N PRO A 620 -23.16 16.45 -13.81
CA PRO A 620 -24.40 15.71 -13.97
C PRO A 620 -24.24 14.29 -14.53
N THR A 621 -23.03 13.72 -14.59
CA THR A 621 -22.80 12.38 -15.12
C THR A 621 -23.57 11.34 -14.28
N PRO A 622 -24.48 10.57 -14.89
CA PRO A 622 -25.18 9.53 -14.15
C PRO A 622 -24.20 8.43 -13.74
N PRO A 623 -24.34 7.87 -12.54
CA PRO A 623 -23.50 6.78 -12.11
C PRO A 623 -23.82 5.52 -12.93
N THR A 624 -22.83 4.99 -13.62
CA THR A 624 -22.88 3.68 -14.25
C THR A 624 -21.72 2.86 -13.75
N ALA A 625 -21.88 1.57 -13.63
CA ALA A 625 -20.81 0.67 -13.28
C ALA A 625 -20.91 -0.61 -14.11
N SER A 626 -19.81 -1.30 -14.29
CA SER A 626 -19.79 -2.61 -14.92
C SER A 626 -18.78 -3.52 -14.27
N LEU A 627 -19.09 -4.81 -14.22
CA LEU A 627 -18.16 -5.83 -13.76
C LEU A 627 -18.26 -7.03 -14.69
N SER A 628 -17.13 -7.69 -14.94
CA SER A 628 -17.05 -8.98 -15.62
C SER A 628 -16.56 -10.04 -14.66
N VAL A 629 -17.16 -11.21 -14.60
CA VAL A 629 -16.92 -12.22 -13.58
C VAL A 629 -16.58 -13.59 -14.16
N LEU A 630 -15.69 -14.32 -13.48
CA LEU A 630 -15.33 -15.71 -13.75
C LEU A 630 -15.07 -16.45 -12.41
N PRO A 631 -15.72 -17.59 -12.15
CA PRO A 631 -16.83 -18.21 -12.90
C PRO A 631 -18.10 -17.37 -12.87
N SER A 632 -18.99 -17.60 -13.82
CA SER A 632 -20.33 -16.99 -13.81
C SER A 632 -21.15 -17.54 -12.64
N PRO A 633 -21.94 -16.72 -11.93
CA PRO A 633 -22.84 -17.21 -10.91
C PRO A 633 -23.98 -18.06 -11.51
N ASP A 634 -24.44 -19.10 -10.79
CA ASP A 634 -25.55 -19.98 -11.23
C ASP A 634 -26.84 -19.21 -11.54
N HIS A 635 -27.03 -18.11 -10.83
CA HIS A 635 -28.14 -17.18 -11.05
C HIS A 635 -27.60 -15.78 -11.15
N PRO A 636 -28.07 -14.96 -12.12
CA PRO A 636 -27.67 -13.58 -12.24
C PRO A 636 -27.90 -12.83 -10.91
N PRO A 637 -26.90 -12.07 -10.44
CA PRO A 637 -27.10 -11.26 -9.24
C PRO A 637 -28.17 -10.21 -9.45
N LYS A 638 -28.78 -9.75 -8.37
CA LYS A 638 -29.72 -8.64 -8.34
C LYS A 638 -29.05 -7.43 -7.73
N ALA A 639 -29.23 -6.27 -8.32
CA ALA A 639 -28.76 -5.03 -7.74
C ALA A 639 -29.92 -4.26 -7.13
N ARG A 640 -29.79 -3.88 -5.87
CA ARG A 640 -30.78 -3.02 -5.25
C ARG A 640 -30.67 -1.60 -5.82
N GLY A 641 -31.73 -1.11 -6.48
CA GLY A 641 -31.79 0.23 -7.01
C GLY A 641 -31.14 0.44 -8.36
N ALA A 642 -30.79 -0.63 -9.04
CA ALA A 642 -30.31 -0.60 -10.40
C ALA A 642 -30.81 -1.81 -11.20
N THR A 643 -30.99 -1.62 -12.48
CA THR A 643 -31.23 -2.69 -13.45
C THR A 643 -29.89 -3.24 -13.92
N LEU A 644 -29.76 -4.57 -13.92
CA LEU A 644 -28.60 -5.28 -14.44
C LEU A 644 -28.88 -5.79 -15.86
N LYS A 645 -27.96 -5.50 -16.77
CA LYS A 645 -27.93 -6.10 -18.11
C LYS A 645 -26.75 -7.06 -18.18
N GLU A 646 -27.05 -8.32 -18.46
CA GLU A 646 -26.07 -9.37 -18.71
C GLU A 646 -25.61 -9.40 -20.16
N SER A 647 -24.36 -9.69 -20.41
CA SER A 647 -23.75 -9.92 -21.72
C SER A 647 -22.48 -10.75 -21.58
N GLN A 648 -22.01 -11.35 -22.68
CA GLN A 648 -20.71 -12.03 -22.72
C GLN A 648 -19.58 -11.02 -22.89
N ASP A 649 -18.44 -11.25 -22.21
CA ASP A 649 -17.22 -10.48 -22.29
C ASP A 649 -16.02 -11.45 -22.39
N GLY A 650 -15.75 -11.95 -23.58
CA GLY A 650 -14.75 -13.00 -23.81
C GLY A 650 -15.07 -14.26 -23.01
N ALA A 651 -14.18 -14.66 -22.13
CA ALA A 651 -14.35 -15.82 -21.24
C ALA A 651 -15.20 -15.50 -19.99
N LEU A 652 -15.57 -14.25 -19.75
CA LEU A 652 -16.27 -13.78 -18.57
C LEU A 652 -17.72 -13.42 -18.86
N THR A 653 -18.56 -13.40 -17.85
CA THR A 653 -19.92 -12.82 -17.92
C THR A 653 -19.89 -11.39 -17.39
N ARG A 654 -20.37 -10.45 -18.21
CA ARG A 654 -20.43 -9.03 -17.89
C ARG A 654 -21.82 -8.60 -17.42
N TYR A 655 -21.84 -7.88 -16.33
CA TYR A 655 -23.01 -7.19 -15.80
C TYR A 655 -22.81 -5.68 -15.88
N THR A 656 -23.75 -5.00 -16.55
CA THR A 656 -23.77 -3.54 -16.61
C THR A 656 -24.92 -3.02 -15.74
N LEU A 657 -24.60 -2.12 -14.81
CA LEU A 657 -25.54 -1.51 -13.88
C LEU A 657 -26.02 -0.18 -14.44
N THR A 658 -27.34 -0.02 -14.48
CA THR A 658 -28.00 1.24 -14.82
C THR A 658 -28.96 1.59 -13.67
N PRO A 659 -28.83 2.75 -13.03
CA PRO A 659 -29.71 3.17 -11.95
C PRO A 659 -31.18 3.18 -12.38
N ASP A 660 -32.07 2.67 -11.54
CA ASP A 660 -33.52 2.75 -11.77
C ASP A 660 -33.99 4.19 -11.60
N LYS A 661 -34.74 4.70 -12.57
CA LYS A 661 -35.22 6.09 -12.60
C LYS A 661 -36.02 6.52 -11.35
N ASN A 662 -36.59 5.55 -10.60
CA ASN A 662 -37.46 5.80 -9.44
C ASN A 662 -36.96 5.08 -8.19
N SER A 663 -35.71 4.63 -8.12
CA SER A 663 -35.22 3.87 -6.97
C SER A 663 -35.04 4.74 -5.73
N PRO A 664 -35.65 4.36 -4.60
CA PRO A 664 -35.35 4.99 -3.30
C PRO A 664 -33.94 4.62 -2.79
N ALA A 665 -33.22 3.68 -3.42
CA ALA A 665 -31.82 3.40 -3.10
C ALA A 665 -30.84 4.45 -3.69
N LEU A 666 -31.29 5.28 -4.60
CA LEU A 666 -30.75 6.60 -4.88
C LEU A 666 -31.39 7.66 -3.96
N SER A 667 -32.09 7.25 -2.90
CA SER A 667 -32.69 8.13 -1.91
C SER A 667 -31.74 8.48 -0.72
N THR A 668 -30.50 8.78 -0.96
CA THR A 668 -30.22 10.23 -1.03
C THR A 668 -31.18 10.78 -2.07
N PRO A 669 -32.08 11.75 -1.78
CA PRO A 669 -33.01 12.28 -2.74
C PRO A 669 -32.28 12.47 -4.04
N ALA A 670 -32.86 11.91 -5.17
CA ALA A 670 -32.27 12.06 -6.49
C ALA A 670 -31.84 13.51 -6.57
N PRO A 671 -30.56 13.82 -6.67
CA PRO A 671 -30.19 15.21 -6.64
C PRO A 671 -30.91 15.82 -7.83
N THR A 672 -31.86 16.71 -7.59
CA THR A 672 -32.03 17.84 -8.48
C THR A 672 -30.62 18.18 -8.89
N PRO A 673 -30.24 18.23 -10.22
CA PRO A 673 -28.87 18.34 -10.65
C PRO A 673 -28.17 19.30 -9.71
N THR A 674 -27.25 18.74 -8.92
CA THR A 674 -26.63 19.45 -7.79
C THR A 674 -25.91 20.62 -8.44
N PRO A 675 -26.27 21.86 -8.11
CA PRO A 675 -25.64 23.00 -8.76
C PRO A 675 -24.14 22.87 -8.53
N THR A 676 -23.34 23.14 -9.54
CA THR A 676 -21.90 23.28 -9.43
C THR A 676 -21.57 24.08 -8.17
N PRO A 677 -20.60 23.67 -7.35
CA PRO A 677 -20.26 24.42 -6.14
C PRO A 677 -20.08 25.90 -6.49
N THR A 678 -20.85 26.78 -5.85
CA THR A 678 -20.73 28.23 -6.12
C THR A 678 -19.79 28.83 -5.07
N LEU A 679 -18.62 29.22 -5.54
CA LEU A 679 -17.62 29.93 -4.74
C LEU A 679 -17.75 31.41 -4.96
N THR A 680 -17.85 32.16 -3.88
CA THR A 680 -17.81 33.63 -3.88
C THR A 680 -16.48 34.09 -3.35
N GLN A 681 -15.67 34.80 -4.16
CA GLN A 681 -14.45 35.42 -3.68
C GLN A 681 -14.79 36.66 -2.84
N LEU A 682 -14.51 36.61 -1.55
CA LEU A 682 -14.75 37.72 -0.62
C LEU A 682 -13.57 38.69 -0.55
N ARG A 683 -12.36 38.18 -0.75
CA ARG A 683 -11.12 38.96 -0.70
C ARG A 683 -10.09 38.38 -1.67
N LYS A 684 -9.40 39.23 -2.40
CA LYS A 684 -8.21 38.86 -3.17
C LYS A 684 -6.99 38.69 -2.25
N ALA A 685 -6.02 37.89 -2.68
CA ALA A 685 -4.78 37.75 -1.95
C ALA A 685 -4.02 39.09 -1.86
N GLY A 686 -3.42 39.35 -0.72
CA GLY A 686 -2.39 40.36 -0.53
C GLY A 686 -1.01 39.87 -0.99
N PRO A 687 0.05 40.56 -0.60
CA PRO A 687 1.42 40.10 -0.86
C PRO A 687 1.68 38.77 -0.13
N PRO A 688 2.58 37.92 -0.70
CA PRO A 688 2.94 36.69 -0.05
C PRO A 688 3.59 36.94 1.33
N PRO A 689 3.44 36.00 2.27
CA PRO A 689 4.17 36.07 3.54
C PRO A 689 5.68 36.07 3.31
N THR A 690 6.43 36.79 4.14
CA THR A 690 7.89 36.74 4.10
C THR A 690 8.37 35.34 4.49
N PRO A 691 9.20 34.66 3.66
CA PRO A 691 9.72 33.35 3.98
C PRO A 691 10.50 33.33 5.29
N ARG A 692 10.29 32.28 6.06
CA ARG A 692 10.98 32.02 7.32
C ARG A 692 11.67 30.67 7.29
N THR A 693 12.67 30.51 8.12
CA THR A 693 13.38 29.26 8.29
C THR A 693 13.26 28.80 9.74
N GLY A 694 13.09 27.50 9.91
CA GLY A 694 13.01 26.83 11.20
C GLY A 694 14.19 25.92 11.46
N VAL A 695 13.90 24.77 12.03
CA VAL A 695 14.90 23.75 12.38
C VAL A 695 15.66 23.30 11.12
N LEU A 696 16.94 23.03 11.25
CA LEU A 696 17.89 22.70 10.17
C LEU A 696 17.98 23.77 9.04
N GLY A 697 17.46 24.98 9.25
CA GLY A 697 17.42 26.02 8.22
C GLY A 697 16.38 25.76 7.12
N ARG A 698 15.46 24.84 7.30
CA ARG A 698 14.36 24.51 6.37
C ARG A 698 13.29 25.58 6.40
N ALA A 699 12.62 25.79 5.27
CA ALA A 699 11.51 26.72 5.19
C ALA A 699 10.36 26.30 6.13
N SER A 700 9.80 27.29 6.84
CA SER A 700 8.67 27.11 7.77
C SER A 700 7.36 27.55 7.13
N ALA A 701 6.29 26.85 7.45
CA ALA A 701 4.94 27.24 7.06
C ALA A 701 4.58 28.65 7.60
N PRO A 702 3.75 29.42 6.87
CA PRO A 702 3.29 30.73 7.33
C PRO A 702 2.51 30.64 8.65
N ASP A 703 2.68 31.67 9.52
CA ASP A 703 1.91 31.76 10.75
C ASP A 703 0.41 31.99 10.51
N ASP A 704 -0.40 31.64 11.49
CA ASP A 704 -1.87 31.75 11.44
C ASP A 704 -2.35 33.15 11.12
N GLU A 705 -1.66 34.19 11.60
CA GLU A 705 -2.04 35.60 11.35
C GLU A 705 -2.07 35.98 9.86
N HIS A 706 -1.25 35.33 9.02
CA HIS A 706 -1.21 35.60 7.58
C HIS A 706 -2.51 35.20 6.88
N TYR A 707 -3.19 34.14 7.36
CA TYR A 707 -4.47 33.72 6.80
C TYR A 707 -5.56 34.78 6.99
N ASP A 708 -5.48 35.55 8.07
CA ASP A 708 -6.42 36.64 8.32
C ASP A 708 -6.04 37.93 7.56
N LYS A 709 -4.75 38.19 7.41
CA LYS A 709 -4.26 39.46 6.85
C LYS A 709 -4.16 39.45 5.33
N THR A 710 -3.55 38.37 4.74
CA THR A 710 -3.11 38.40 3.33
C THR A 710 -3.71 37.31 2.45
N ALA A 711 -4.39 36.31 2.99
CA ALA A 711 -4.97 35.25 2.19
C ALA A 711 -6.06 35.75 1.23
N ALA A 712 -6.16 35.15 0.04
CA ALA A 712 -7.41 35.13 -0.71
C ALA A 712 -8.48 34.39 0.10
N VAL A 713 -9.69 34.93 0.13
CA VAL A 713 -10.79 34.35 0.91
C VAL A 713 -11.95 34.05 -0.01
N TYR A 714 -12.38 32.80 0.03
CA TYR A 714 -13.53 32.30 -0.70
C TYR A 714 -14.58 31.78 0.29
N ARG A 715 -15.85 31.98 -0.06
CA ARG A 715 -16.99 31.40 0.67
C ARG A 715 -17.73 30.43 -0.24
N LEU A 716 -18.05 29.27 0.31
CA LEU A 716 -18.90 28.25 -0.29
C LEU A 716 -20.09 28.02 0.63
N ASP A 717 -21.31 28.17 0.11
CA ASP A 717 -22.53 27.79 0.80
C ASP A 717 -22.82 26.31 0.49
N ILE A 718 -22.79 25.44 1.50
CA ILE A 718 -23.03 24.00 1.36
C ILE A 718 -24.54 23.76 1.30
N PRO A 719 -25.08 23.17 0.19
CA PRO A 719 -26.52 22.90 0.08
C PRO A 719 -26.99 21.94 1.18
N GLN A 720 -28.15 22.23 1.79
CA GLN A 720 -28.76 21.39 2.83
C GLN A 720 -28.96 19.94 2.38
N SER A 721 -29.28 19.71 1.10
CA SER A 721 -29.47 18.38 0.53
C SER A 721 -28.17 17.52 0.55
N GLN A 722 -27.01 18.14 0.59
CA GLN A 722 -25.71 17.43 0.68
C GLN A 722 -25.38 17.07 2.15
N ALA A 723 -25.88 17.84 3.09
CA ALA A 723 -25.64 17.67 4.51
C ALA A 723 -26.57 16.63 5.17
N THR A 724 -27.78 16.44 4.66
CA THR A 724 -28.78 15.50 5.19
C THR A 724 -28.55 14.04 4.78
N ALA A 725 -27.69 13.75 3.81
CA ALA A 725 -27.29 12.39 3.48
C ALA A 725 -26.58 11.66 4.64
N THR A 726 -26.19 12.39 5.69
CA THR A 726 -25.42 11.90 6.83
C THR A 726 -26.25 11.40 8.02
N THR A 727 -27.58 11.57 8.03
CA THR A 727 -28.43 11.26 9.19
C THR A 727 -29.27 9.98 9.05
N ALA A 728 -29.09 9.19 8.00
CA ALA A 728 -29.78 7.90 7.86
C ALA A 728 -29.21 6.88 8.86
N THR A 729 -29.97 6.63 9.92
CA THR A 729 -29.72 5.67 11.01
C THR A 729 -29.79 4.19 10.61
N THR A 730 -29.48 3.83 9.39
CA THR A 730 -29.34 2.42 8.96
C THR A 730 -27.88 2.11 8.69
N ALA A 731 -27.41 1.04 9.31
CA ALA A 731 -26.01 0.58 9.50
C ALA A 731 -25.24 0.18 8.20
N THR A 732 -25.31 1.00 7.16
CA THR A 732 -24.40 0.89 6.01
C THR A 732 -23.58 2.17 5.95
N ALA A 733 -22.28 2.02 6.11
CA ALA A 733 -21.31 3.12 6.00
C ALA A 733 -21.58 3.93 4.74
N THR A 734 -22.01 5.19 4.89
CA THR A 734 -22.28 6.07 3.77
C THR A 734 -20.96 6.65 3.28
N ALA A 735 -20.54 6.26 2.09
CA ALA A 735 -19.39 6.86 1.43
C ALA A 735 -19.55 8.39 1.33
N THR A 736 -18.49 9.13 1.59
CA THR A 736 -18.49 10.58 1.77
C THR A 736 -18.49 11.33 0.44
N THR A 737 -19.40 12.30 0.26
CA THR A 737 -19.28 13.29 -0.81
C THR A 737 -18.10 14.22 -0.55
N LEU A 738 -17.28 14.45 -1.58
CA LEU A 738 -16.12 15.35 -1.51
C LEU A 738 -16.39 16.63 -2.31
N LEU A 739 -15.91 17.74 -1.77
CA LEU A 739 -15.67 18.96 -2.51
C LEU A 739 -14.25 18.89 -3.08
N ARG A 740 -14.11 18.80 -4.39
CA ARG A 740 -12.81 18.84 -5.07
C ARG A 740 -12.51 20.23 -5.58
N LEU A 741 -11.38 20.78 -5.18
CA LEU A 741 -10.89 22.10 -5.57
C LEU A 741 -9.67 21.97 -6.46
N HIS A 742 -9.72 22.55 -7.65
CA HIS A 742 -8.55 22.81 -8.49
C HIS A 742 -8.08 24.23 -8.18
N TRP A 743 -6.91 24.34 -7.60
CA TRP A 743 -6.43 25.56 -7.00
C TRP A 743 -4.96 25.83 -7.25
N THR A 744 -4.53 27.05 -7.00
CA THR A 744 -3.14 27.47 -7.06
C THR A 744 -2.83 28.38 -5.86
N GLY A 745 -1.69 28.23 -5.26
CA GLY A 745 -1.24 29.03 -4.12
C GLY A 745 -0.02 28.39 -3.46
N ASP A 746 0.20 28.72 -2.20
CA ASP A 746 1.21 28.11 -1.33
C ASP A 746 0.57 27.07 -0.41
N VAL A 747 -0.27 27.55 0.48
CA VAL A 747 -0.98 26.79 1.48
C VAL A 747 -2.46 27.21 1.52
N ALA A 748 -3.33 26.25 1.78
CA ALA A 748 -4.76 26.50 1.88
C ALA A 748 -5.33 25.91 3.18
N ARG A 749 -6.32 26.61 3.75
CA ARG A 749 -7.09 26.19 4.93
C ARG A 749 -8.56 26.42 4.71
N ALA A 750 -9.38 25.47 5.15
CA ALA A 750 -10.84 25.56 5.15
C ALA A 750 -11.39 25.63 6.58
N TYR A 751 -12.31 26.54 6.81
CA TYR A 751 -12.89 26.83 8.12
C TYR A 751 -14.40 26.77 8.13
N MET A 752 -14.97 26.29 9.24
CA MET A 752 -16.37 26.40 9.61
C MET A 752 -16.46 27.35 10.81
N GLY A 753 -16.87 28.59 10.59
CA GLY A 753 -16.67 29.61 11.59
C GLY A 753 -15.18 29.83 11.89
N GLU A 754 -14.75 29.56 13.11
CA GLU A 754 -13.34 29.65 13.53
C GLU A 754 -12.63 28.29 13.53
N GLU A 755 -13.37 27.18 13.39
CA GLU A 755 -12.81 25.83 13.42
C GLU A 755 -12.14 25.49 12.09
N LEU A 756 -10.85 25.07 12.15
CA LEU A 756 -10.13 24.51 11.02
C LEU A 756 -10.65 23.10 10.74
N VAL A 757 -11.19 22.85 9.53
CA VAL A 757 -11.80 21.58 9.15
C VAL A 757 -11.01 20.81 8.07
N ALA A 758 -10.17 21.50 7.31
CA ALA A 758 -9.24 20.90 6.36
C ALA A 758 -8.09 21.87 6.04
N ASP A 759 -6.94 21.33 5.68
CA ASP A 759 -5.79 22.11 5.19
C ASP A 759 -5.01 21.32 4.16
N GLN A 760 -4.21 22.01 3.35
CA GLN A 760 -3.30 21.39 2.40
C GLN A 760 -2.17 22.32 1.99
N PHE A 761 -0.99 21.77 1.73
CA PHE A 761 0.11 22.43 1.04
C PHE A 761 0.00 22.14 -0.47
N PHE A 762 0.24 23.15 -1.30
CA PHE A 762 0.11 23.01 -2.75
C PHE A 762 1.17 22.09 -3.32
N THR A 763 0.74 21.10 -4.11
CA THR A 763 1.58 20.14 -4.82
C THR A 763 1.26 20.07 -6.32
N GLY A 764 0.32 20.91 -6.79
CA GLY A 764 -0.26 20.80 -8.14
C GLY A 764 -1.43 19.81 -8.25
N ALA A 765 -1.68 19.00 -7.22
CA ALA A 765 -2.84 18.10 -7.18
C ALA A 765 -4.11 18.84 -6.73
N PRO A 766 -5.31 18.37 -7.13
CA PRO A 766 -6.57 18.85 -6.57
C PRO A 766 -6.65 18.60 -5.05
N TRP A 767 -7.43 19.43 -4.36
CA TRP A 767 -7.71 19.30 -2.94
C TRP A 767 -9.12 18.79 -2.70
N ASP A 768 -9.23 17.65 -2.03
CA ASP A 768 -10.50 17.02 -1.65
C ASP A 768 -10.85 17.38 -0.20
N ILE A 769 -12.07 17.88 0.05
CA ILE A 769 -12.60 18.18 1.38
C ILE A 769 -13.84 17.32 1.62
N ALA A 770 -13.86 16.55 2.69
CA ALA A 770 -14.97 15.68 3.04
C ALA A 770 -16.14 16.48 3.67
N LEU A 771 -17.34 16.35 3.10
CA LEU A 771 -18.50 17.10 3.57
C LEU A 771 -19.18 16.49 4.79
N ASN A 772 -19.07 15.18 5.00
CA ASN A 772 -19.72 14.48 6.13
C ASN A 772 -19.19 14.87 7.51
N ARG A 773 -18.05 15.54 7.55
CA ARG A 773 -17.47 16.09 8.79
C ARG A 773 -17.95 17.50 9.09
N LEU A 774 -18.72 18.10 8.18
CA LEU A 774 -19.14 19.50 8.28
C LEU A 774 -20.60 19.59 8.76
N PRO A 775 -20.91 20.46 9.73
CA PRO A 775 -22.29 20.71 10.15
C PRO A 775 -23.15 21.21 8.98
N PRO A 776 -24.38 20.69 8.81
CA PRO A 776 -25.27 21.11 7.73
C PRO A 776 -25.59 22.61 7.76
N GLY A 777 -25.59 23.25 6.57
CA GLY A 777 -26.06 24.62 6.39
C GLY A 777 -25.12 25.73 6.83
N SER A 778 -23.91 25.40 7.32
CA SER A 778 -22.89 26.40 7.64
C SER A 778 -22.02 26.69 6.41
N PRO A 779 -21.65 27.96 6.16
CA PRO A 779 -20.76 28.29 5.06
C PRO A 779 -19.33 27.81 5.34
N LEU A 780 -18.68 27.25 4.31
CA LEU A 780 -17.27 26.93 4.33
C LEU A 780 -16.46 28.14 3.88
N THR A 781 -15.50 28.57 4.69
CA THR A 781 -14.56 29.64 4.34
C THR A 781 -13.22 29.05 3.96
N ILE A 782 -12.75 29.31 2.76
CA ILE A 782 -11.47 28.82 2.26
C ILE A 782 -10.49 29.98 2.15
N LYS A 783 -9.34 29.86 2.80
CA LYS A 783 -8.27 30.85 2.80
C LYS A 783 -7.04 30.29 2.10
N ILE A 784 -6.50 30.99 1.09
CA ILE A 784 -5.34 30.57 0.32
C ILE A 784 -4.29 31.67 0.40
N LEU A 785 -3.07 31.30 0.80
CA LEU A 785 -1.92 32.17 0.77
C LEU A 785 -1.14 32.03 -0.53
N PRO A 786 -0.63 33.10 -1.11
CA PRO A 786 0.27 33.02 -2.26
C PRO A 786 1.68 32.61 -1.83
N LEU A 787 2.40 31.91 -2.73
CA LEU A 787 3.77 31.48 -2.53
C LEU A 787 4.75 32.65 -2.77
N ALA A 788 5.68 32.91 -1.86
CA ALA A 788 6.74 33.84 -2.07
C ALA A 788 7.76 33.36 -3.12
N ALA A 789 8.24 34.28 -3.98
CA ALA A 789 9.16 33.94 -5.06
C ALA A 789 10.53 33.44 -4.57
N ASP A 790 10.91 33.83 -3.36
CA ASP A 790 12.17 33.48 -2.70
C ASP A 790 12.01 32.37 -1.65
N ALA A 791 10.84 31.73 -1.59
CA ALA A 791 10.62 30.59 -0.73
C ALA A 791 11.50 29.42 -1.16
N ARG A 792 12.33 28.93 -0.23
CA ARG A 792 13.23 27.79 -0.48
C ARG A 792 12.48 26.47 -0.24
N ILE A 793 11.65 26.09 -1.23
CA ILE A 793 10.85 24.87 -1.18
C ILE A 793 11.04 24.04 -2.44
N HIS A 794 10.92 22.73 -2.32
CA HIS A 794 10.81 21.81 -3.45
C HIS A 794 9.34 21.61 -3.82
N LEU A 795 9.03 21.81 -5.11
CA LEU A 795 7.71 21.52 -5.69
C LEU A 795 7.86 20.57 -6.87
N PRO A 796 6.94 19.62 -7.06
CA PRO A 796 6.95 18.68 -8.19
C PRO A 796 6.44 19.32 -9.49
N VAL A 797 5.98 20.55 -9.43
CA VAL A 797 5.41 21.32 -10.54
C VAL A 797 6.06 22.70 -10.62
N THR A 798 5.91 23.40 -11.74
CA THR A 798 6.36 24.80 -11.86
C THR A 798 5.74 25.64 -10.75
N PRO A 799 6.56 26.39 -9.98
CA PRO A 799 6.04 27.23 -8.91
C PRO A 799 5.01 28.23 -9.44
N PRO A 800 3.91 28.44 -8.73
CA PRO A 800 2.92 29.43 -9.11
C PRO A 800 3.49 30.86 -9.05
N PRO A 801 2.94 31.80 -9.83
CA PRO A 801 3.32 33.22 -9.70
C PRO A 801 3.11 33.72 -8.26
N PRO A 802 3.98 34.64 -7.74
CA PRO A 802 3.91 35.07 -6.33
C PRO A 802 2.62 35.76 -5.90
N THR A 803 1.75 36.11 -6.85
CA THR A 803 0.43 36.71 -6.59
C THR A 803 -0.72 35.71 -6.72
N ALA A 804 -0.42 34.47 -7.15
CA ALA A 804 -1.44 33.45 -7.40
C ALA A 804 -1.91 32.85 -6.08
N ALA A 805 -3.21 32.99 -5.81
CA ALA A 805 -3.92 32.34 -4.72
C ALA A 805 -5.39 32.21 -5.16
N GLU A 806 -5.66 31.21 -5.99
CA GLU A 806 -6.90 31.14 -6.73
C GLU A 806 -7.50 29.72 -6.73
N ILE A 807 -8.84 29.66 -6.72
CA ILE A 807 -9.58 28.44 -7.02
C ILE A 807 -10.09 28.56 -8.45
N HIS A 808 -9.60 27.70 -9.34
CA HIS A 808 -9.96 27.71 -10.75
C HIS A 808 -11.27 26.98 -11.05
N ARG A 809 -11.52 25.91 -10.29
CA ARG A 809 -12.70 25.07 -10.48
C ARG A 809 -13.03 24.37 -9.15
N ALA A 810 -14.32 24.20 -8.89
CA ALA A 810 -14.84 23.40 -7.79
C ALA A 810 -15.87 22.41 -8.33
N GLU A 811 -15.84 21.19 -7.80
CA GLU A 811 -16.77 20.14 -8.23
C GLU A 811 -17.14 19.21 -7.06
N TRP A 812 -18.35 18.65 -7.13
CA TRP A 812 -18.78 17.62 -6.22
C TRP A 812 -18.30 16.25 -6.72
N ILE A 813 -17.69 15.46 -5.87
CA ILE A 813 -17.40 14.06 -6.14
C ILE A 813 -18.35 13.23 -5.28
N THR A 814 -19.38 12.68 -5.94
CA THR A 814 -20.45 11.96 -5.26
C THR A 814 -20.19 10.44 -5.32
N PRO A 815 -20.15 9.75 -4.18
CA PRO A 815 -20.02 8.30 -4.15
C PRO A 815 -21.36 7.62 -4.46
N HIS A 816 -21.28 6.47 -5.11
CA HIS A 816 -22.40 5.59 -5.39
C HIS A 816 -22.01 4.17 -5.02
N THR A 817 -22.87 3.47 -4.32
CA THR A 817 -22.65 2.09 -3.90
C THR A 817 -23.82 1.22 -4.36
N TRP A 818 -23.51 0.13 -5.04
CA TRP A 818 -24.47 -0.90 -5.40
C TRP A 818 -24.14 -2.21 -4.72
N SER A 819 -25.16 -2.78 -4.10
CA SER A 819 -25.10 -4.10 -3.49
C SER A 819 -25.66 -5.12 -4.47
N LEU A 820 -24.85 -6.11 -4.82
CA LEU A 820 -25.21 -7.21 -5.73
C LEU A 820 -25.32 -8.50 -4.93
N THR A 821 -26.52 -9.09 -4.92
CA THR A 821 -26.82 -10.35 -4.21
C THR A 821 -27.53 -11.31 -5.13
N THR A 822 -27.47 -12.63 -4.88
CA THR A 822 -28.22 -13.66 -5.62
C THR A 822 -29.58 -13.98 -5.00
N ARG A 823 -29.90 -13.43 -3.85
CA ARG A 823 -31.17 -13.64 -3.12
C ARG A 823 -32.16 -12.50 -3.29
#